data_dc62bb8172cca7cf651787ef9069ae60
#
_entry.id   dc62bb8172cca7cf651787ef9069ae60
#
_cell.length_a   1.000
_cell.length_b   1.000
_cell.length_c   1.000
_cell.angle_alpha   90.00
_cell.angle_beta   90.00
_cell.angle_gamma   90.00
#
_symmetry.space_group_name_H-M   'P 1'
#
loop_
_entity.id
_entity.type
_entity.pdbx_description
1 polymer ?
#
loop_
_entity_poly.entity_id
_entity_poly.type
_entity_poly.pdbx_seq_one_letter_code
_entity_poly.pdbx_strand_id
1 'polypeptide(L)'
;MFADIIVDLSVEALDRTFQYIIPKQWEDEVFAGCCVKIPFGRGNRLIRGYIMNITDQAAWPVERMKEISEIEKKELPVESKLIQLAAWIRQRYGTTMNEALKTVLPIRRQIKSVEEHWLNFALPEDEMKKELNRCLLKHYKAKARLLQGMFAEGGQMTSRLAAKKYKITKPVIDGMVKAGWITVTNQKKYRNPVFDGEASPEKKILNEEQQAAVDAFTRDYRQGKRTTYLLYGVTGSGKTEVYMEMIQAVLQENKQVIMLIPEIALTYQTVVRFQKRFGDRVTVLNSRMSEGEKYDQYERAKRGEVDIVVGPRSALFIPFSNLGLILIDEEHEMSYKSEKPPKYHARDVAIERARQSGASVVLGSATPSVESYEKAKTGEYTLLTLPHRVNNVSMPKVYVADLRKELEEGNRSIFSRVLQEKIEERLKRGEQTILFLNRRGYAGFVSCRSCGFVLKCSHCEVSMTAHKNYVGDVDTLVCHYCGHAIAMPKTCPSCGSPYIAAFGLGTQKVEEMLNKRFPTARVLRMDGDTTTGKHGHESVLTPFRNGEADILIGTQMIVKGHDFPNVTLVAALAADMSLYAGDYRSSERTFELLMQASGRAGRAEKAGEVVIQTYNPEEYSIQAVAGQDAEFFYENELAFRRLMKYPPYSQMAAILVLSEEENEAKTLSEKLAENINSVCGDAVTLIGPSKAGLSRAKDRYRYVLYVKSMDEEVMACVREIAEEANRRVANQKTCSVQYDRDPVNGY
;
A
#
# COMPACT_ATOMS: atom_id res chain seq x y z
N MET A 1 -1.82 -40.64 -13.84
CA MET A 1 -2.06 -39.46 -12.97
C MET A 1 -2.93 -38.43 -13.68
N PHE A 2 -3.67 -37.61 -12.92
CA PHE A 2 -4.56 -36.56 -13.44
C PHE A 2 -4.17 -35.23 -12.83
N ALA A 3 -4.35 -34.14 -13.59
CA ALA A 3 -4.11 -32.79 -13.15
C ALA A 3 -5.42 -31.99 -13.12
N ASP A 4 -5.71 -31.36 -11.99
CA ASP A 4 -6.76 -30.36 -11.87
C ASP A 4 -6.21 -29.02 -12.31
N ILE A 5 -6.71 -28.50 -13.46
CA ILE A 5 -6.16 -27.33 -14.13
C ILE A 5 -7.16 -26.18 -14.13
N ILE A 6 -6.70 -24.99 -13.78
CA ILE A 6 -7.43 -23.74 -14.00
C ILE A 6 -6.99 -23.14 -15.34
N VAL A 7 -7.99 -22.78 -16.16
CA VAL A 7 -7.77 -22.16 -17.47
C VAL A 7 -7.48 -20.67 -17.34
N ASP A 8 -6.51 -20.15 -18.10
CA ASP A 8 -6.20 -18.72 -18.14
C ASP A 8 -7.18 -17.95 -19.05
N LEU A 9 -8.45 -18.00 -18.67
CA LEU A 9 -9.53 -17.26 -19.34
C LEU A 9 -10.28 -16.44 -18.29
N SER A 10 -10.46 -15.13 -18.56
CA SER A 10 -11.13 -14.19 -17.66
C SER A 10 -12.66 -14.27 -17.73
N VAL A 11 -13.21 -15.47 -17.68
CA VAL A 11 -14.66 -15.72 -17.66
C VAL A 11 -14.99 -16.40 -16.34
N GLU A 12 -15.81 -15.78 -15.50
CA GLU A 12 -16.16 -16.27 -14.17
C GLU A 12 -16.80 -17.66 -14.18
N ALA A 13 -17.61 -17.96 -15.20
CA ALA A 13 -18.19 -19.30 -15.42
C ALA A 13 -17.13 -20.41 -15.62
N LEU A 14 -15.89 -20.04 -15.93
CA LEU A 14 -14.75 -20.93 -16.10
C LEU A 14 -13.79 -20.93 -14.89
N ASP A 15 -14.11 -20.24 -13.81
CA ASP A 15 -13.32 -20.21 -12.57
C ASP A 15 -13.51 -21.48 -11.74
N ARG A 16 -13.24 -22.60 -12.37
CA ARG A 16 -13.24 -23.95 -11.79
C ARG A 16 -12.10 -24.76 -12.36
N THR A 17 -11.70 -25.80 -11.65
CA THR A 17 -10.73 -26.75 -12.14
C THR A 17 -11.35 -27.66 -13.20
N PHE A 18 -10.58 -27.95 -14.23
CA PHE A 18 -10.88 -28.93 -15.26
C PHE A 18 -9.82 -30.02 -15.18
N GLN A 19 -10.25 -31.28 -15.08
CA GLN A 19 -9.32 -32.37 -14.93
C GLN A 19 -8.84 -32.85 -16.30
N TYR A 20 -7.51 -33.07 -16.42
CA TYR A 20 -6.82 -33.54 -17.62
C TYR A 20 -5.93 -34.71 -17.26
N ILE A 21 -5.69 -35.60 -18.25
CA ILE A 21 -4.74 -36.69 -18.10
C ILE A 21 -3.33 -36.14 -18.24
N ILE A 22 -2.43 -36.56 -17.34
CA ILE A 22 -0.99 -36.30 -17.45
C ILE A 22 -0.40 -37.41 -18.32
N PRO A 23 0.20 -37.11 -19.48
CA PRO A 23 0.93 -38.11 -20.25
C PRO A 23 2.04 -38.76 -19.47
N LYS A 24 2.23 -40.07 -19.59
CA LYS A 24 3.26 -40.84 -18.83
C LYS A 24 4.65 -40.26 -18.91
N GLN A 25 5.02 -39.69 -20.06
CA GLN A 25 6.32 -39.04 -20.26
C GLN A 25 6.56 -37.78 -19.42
N TRP A 26 5.51 -37.23 -18.76
CA TRP A 26 5.57 -35.99 -17.98
C TRP A 26 5.21 -36.19 -16.50
N GLU A 27 4.91 -37.43 -16.08
CA GLU A 27 4.48 -37.71 -14.71
C GLU A 27 5.51 -37.29 -13.65
N ASP A 28 6.82 -37.39 -13.99
CA ASP A 28 7.92 -36.93 -13.12
C ASP A 28 8.30 -35.44 -13.31
N GLU A 29 7.76 -34.77 -14.33
CA GLU A 29 8.12 -33.39 -14.66
C GLU A 29 7.05 -32.37 -14.22
N VAL A 30 5.82 -32.82 -13.93
CA VAL A 30 4.72 -31.95 -13.57
C VAL A 30 4.55 -31.86 -12.06
N PHE A 31 4.24 -30.65 -11.60
CA PHE A 31 3.93 -30.37 -10.19
C PHE A 31 2.84 -29.30 -10.09
N ALA A 32 2.22 -29.16 -8.94
CA ALA A 32 1.25 -28.11 -8.69
C ALA A 32 1.91 -26.72 -8.90
N GLY A 33 1.32 -25.93 -9.80
CA GLY A 33 1.88 -24.65 -10.23
C GLY A 33 2.51 -24.65 -11.63
N CYS A 34 2.66 -25.82 -12.27
CA CYS A 34 3.11 -25.85 -13.67
C CYS A 34 2.14 -25.15 -14.60
N CYS A 35 2.67 -24.38 -15.55
CA CYS A 35 1.93 -23.86 -16.67
C CYS A 35 1.96 -24.88 -17.83
N VAL A 36 0.79 -25.17 -18.35
CA VAL A 36 0.60 -26.17 -19.40
C VAL A 36 -0.29 -25.62 -20.51
N LYS A 37 -0.14 -26.15 -21.72
CA LYS A 37 -1.11 -25.94 -22.79
C LYS A 37 -2.07 -27.12 -22.86
N ILE A 38 -3.33 -26.81 -22.87
CA ILE A 38 -4.42 -27.79 -22.86
C ILE A 38 -5.41 -27.51 -23.98
N PRO A 39 -6.01 -28.57 -24.58
CA PRO A 39 -7.06 -28.43 -25.57
C PRO A 39 -8.39 -28.14 -24.86
N PHE A 40 -8.97 -26.96 -25.09
CA PHE A 40 -10.17 -26.49 -24.41
C PHE A 40 -11.35 -26.26 -25.35
N GLY A 41 -12.56 -26.52 -24.84
CA GLY A 41 -13.81 -26.34 -25.56
C GLY A 41 -14.05 -27.39 -26.67
N ARG A 42 -15.14 -27.22 -27.44
CA ARG A 42 -15.52 -28.16 -28.54
C ARG A 42 -14.54 -28.12 -29.71
N GLY A 43 -13.86 -27.00 -29.92
CA GLY A 43 -12.90 -26.82 -31.02
C GLY A 43 -11.46 -27.17 -30.66
N ASN A 44 -11.17 -27.78 -29.53
CA ASN A 44 -9.83 -28.17 -29.06
C ASN A 44 -8.78 -27.06 -29.21
N ARG A 45 -9.17 -25.79 -29.03
CA ARG A 45 -8.25 -24.68 -29.08
C ARG A 45 -7.24 -24.82 -27.92
N LEU A 46 -5.96 -24.75 -28.24
CA LEU A 46 -4.91 -24.77 -27.24
C LEU A 46 -4.93 -23.46 -26.44
N ILE A 47 -5.11 -23.58 -25.14
CA ILE A 47 -5.08 -22.47 -24.20
C ILE A 47 -4.12 -22.79 -23.06
N ARG A 48 -3.66 -21.76 -22.38
CA ARG A 48 -2.87 -21.90 -21.14
C ARG A 48 -3.77 -22.35 -20.00
N GLY A 49 -3.20 -23.16 -19.12
CA GLY A 49 -3.77 -23.53 -17.83
C GLY A 49 -2.68 -23.75 -16.81
N TYR A 50 -3.06 -23.66 -15.53
CA TYR A 50 -2.16 -23.85 -14.40
C TYR A 50 -2.61 -25.07 -13.61
N ILE A 51 -1.68 -26.00 -13.35
CA ILE A 51 -1.95 -27.20 -12.53
C ILE A 51 -2.11 -26.76 -11.09
N MET A 52 -3.28 -27.01 -10.51
CA MET A 52 -3.59 -26.70 -9.12
C MET A 52 -3.33 -27.88 -8.19
N ASN A 53 -3.63 -29.08 -8.66
CA ASN A 53 -3.50 -30.31 -7.91
C ASN A 53 -3.19 -31.47 -8.85
N ILE A 54 -2.51 -32.49 -8.33
CA ILE A 54 -2.25 -33.75 -9.04
C ILE A 54 -2.87 -34.87 -8.18
N THR A 55 -3.61 -35.76 -8.83
CA THR A 55 -4.35 -36.84 -8.17
C THR A 55 -4.31 -38.11 -9.02
N ASP A 56 -4.42 -39.26 -8.38
CA ASP A 56 -4.60 -40.55 -9.04
C ASP A 56 -6.08 -40.90 -9.25
N GLN A 57 -7.00 -40.09 -8.72
CA GLN A 57 -8.44 -40.30 -8.85
C GLN A 57 -9.01 -39.51 -10.02
N ALA A 58 -9.67 -40.22 -10.95
CA ALA A 58 -10.39 -39.59 -12.03
C ALA A 58 -11.75 -39.05 -11.56
N ALA A 59 -12.01 -37.76 -11.75
CA ALA A 59 -13.31 -37.14 -11.47
C ALA A 59 -14.37 -37.43 -12.56
N TRP A 60 -13.94 -37.89 -13.72
CA TRP A 60 -14.77 -38.18 -14.89
C TRP A 60 -14.32 -39.49 -15.55
N PRO A 61 -15.15 -40.14 -16.40
CA PRO A 61 -14.71 -41.29 -17.21
C PRO A 61 -13.49 -40.93 -18.05
N VAL A 62 -12.42 -41.68 -17.87
CA VAL A 62 -11.09 -41.43 -18.48
C VAL A 62 -11.16 -41.27 -20.00
N GLU A 63 -12.07 -42.04 -20.65
CA GLU A 63 -12.32 -42.01 -22.09
C GLU A 63 -12.82 -40.64 -22.60
N ARG A 64 -13.36 -39.80 -21.72
CA ARG A 64 -13.86 -38.46 -22.04
C ARG A 64 -12.90 -37.34 -21.65
N MET A 65 -11.80 -37.69 -20.99
CA MET A 65 -10.79 -36.72 -20.57
C MET A 65 -9.82 -36.43 -21.71
N LYS A 66 -9.38 -35.22 -21.76
CA LYS A 66 -8.32 -34.77 -22.68
C LYS A 66 -6.97 -34.81 -21.97
N GLU A 67 -5.91 -34.94 -22.74
CA GLU A 67 -4.54 -34.92 -22.23
C GLU A 67 -3.95 -33.51 -22.28
N ILE A 68 -2.98 -33.24 -21.40
CA ILE A 68 -2.11 -32.07 -21.47
C ILE A 68 -1.32 -32.16 -22.78
N SER A 69 -1.32 -31.10 -23.58
CA SER A 69 -0.65 -31.08 -24.89
C SER A 69 0.80 -30.67 -24.86
N GLU A 70 1.18 -29.82 -23.90
CA GLU A 70 2.54 -29.29 -23.79
C GLU A 70 2.78 -28.74 -22.37
N ILE A 71 3.98 -28.94 -21.82
CA ILE A 71 4.45 -28.24 -20.62
C ILE A 71 5.25 -27.03 -21.08
N GLU A 72 4.88 -25.83 -20.63
CA GLU A 72 5.69 -24.63 -20.88
C GLU A 72 6.96 -24.64 -20.00
N LYS A 73 8.01 -25.33 -20.48
CA LYS A 73 9.30 -25.52 -19.76
C LYS A 73 10.08 -24.23 -19.45
N LYS A 74 9.56 -23.07 -19.86
CA LYS A 74 10.20 -21.77 -19.62
C LYS A 74 9.86 -21.13 -18.27
N GLU A 75 8.95 -21.73 -17.52
CA GLU A 75 8.54 -21.18 -16.23
C GLU A 75 9.35 -21.83 -15.10
N LEU A 76 10.09 -20.98 -14.40
CA LEU A 76 10.96 -21.37 -13.29
C LEU A 76 10.11 -21.78 -12.06
N PRO A 77 10.68 -22.58 -11.11
CA PRO A 77 10.02 -22.96 -9.86
C PRO A 77 9.41 -21.80 -9.05
N VAL A 78 9.84 -20.58 -9.34
CA VAL A 78 9.38 -19.35 -8.69
C VAL A 78 7.91 -19.05 -9.00
N GLU A 79 7.48 -19.28 -10.24
CA GLU A 79 6.08 -19.01 -10.63
C GLU A 79 5.12 -20.00 -9.98
N SER A 80 5.57 -21.23 -9.72
CA SER A 80 4.76 -22.22 -8.99
C SER A 80 4.42 -21.78 -7.56
N LYS A 81 5.37 -21.20 -6.81
CA LYS A 81 5.12 -20.64 -5.48
C LYS A 81 4.14 -19.46 -5.53
N LEU A 82 4.26 -18.61 -6.54
CA LEU A 82 3.33 -17.51 -6.75
C LEU A 82 1.92 -18.01 -7.08
N ILE A 83 1.78 -19.09 -7.83
CA ILE A 83 0.49 -19.72 -8.12
C ILE A 83 -0.13 -20.33 -6.85
N GLN A 84 0.66 -20.97 -5.99
CA GLN A 84 0.21 -21.43 -4.68
C GLN A 84 -0.26 -20.26 -3.81
N LEU A 85 0.46 -19.14 -3.84
CA LEU A 85 0.07 -17.92 -3.16
C LEU A 85 -1.25 -17.36 -3.73
N ALA A 86 -1.46 -17.43 -5.04
CA ALA A 86 -2.73 -17.04 -5.66
C ALA A 86 -3.90 -17.93 -5.18
N ALA A 87 -3.68 -19.24 -5.06
CA ALA A 87 -4.68 -20.16 -4.52
C ALA A 87 -5.04 -19.83 -3.07
N TRP A 88 -4.04 -19.52 -2.25
CA TRP A 88 -4.27 -19.10 -0.87
C TRP A 88 -5.03 -17.75 -0.80
N ILE A 89 -4.67 -16.76 -1.64
CA ILE A 89 -5.38 -15.45 -1.73
C ILE A 89 -6.85 -15.69 -2.11
N ARG A 90 -7.13 -16.54 -3.11
CA ARG A 90 -8.49 -16.92 -3.48
C ARG A 90 -9.27 -17.48 -2.30
N GLN A 91 -8.69 -18.44 -1.62
CA GLN A 91 -9.33 -19.11 -0.48
C GLN A 91 -9.57 -18.16 0.68
N ARG A 92 -8.63 -17.28 0.99
CA ARG A 92 -8.74 -16.39 2.16
C ARG A 92 -9.64 -15.18 1.92
N TYR A 93 -9.62 -14.60 0.72
CA TYR A 93 -10.28 -13.31 0.44
C TYR A 93 -11.52 -13.42 -0.46
N GLY A 94 -11.95 -14.61 -0.84
CA GLY A 94 -13.19 -14.79 -1.60
C GLY A 94 -13.15 -14.08 -2.95
N THR A 95 -12.23 -14.49 -3.80
CA THR A 95 -12.06 -13.95 -5.16
C THR A 95 -11.98 -15.08 -6.18
N THR A 96 -12.07 -14.76 -7.47
CA THR A 96 -11.82 -15.77 -8.50
C THR A 96 -10.33 -16.10 -8.60
N MET A 97 -10.02 -17.32 -9.00
CA MET A 97 -8.61 -17.71 -9.21
C MET A 97 -7.96 -16.85 -10.28
N ASN A 98 -8.73 -16.43 -11.26
CA ASN A 98 -8.25 -15.56 -12.33
C ASN A 98 -7.85 -14.16 -11.80
N GLU A 99 -8.62 -13.57 -10.90
CA GLU A 99 -8.28 -12.30 -10.25
C GLU A 99 -7.05 -12.47 -9.36
N ALA A 100 -6.97 -13.56 -8.59
CA ALA A 100 -5.81 -13.87 -7.78
C ALA A 100 -4.55 -14.04 -8.63
N LEU A 101 -4.62 -14.81 -9.74
CA LEU A 101 -3.51 -14.97 -10.68
C LEU A 101 -3.11 -13.64 -11.35
N LYS A 102 -4.09 -12.78 -11.71
CA LYS A 102 -3.80 -11.45 -12.25
C LYS A 102 -3.05 -10.56 -11.26
N THR A 103 -3.33 -10.74 -10.00
CA THR A 103 -2.66 -9.98 -8.94
C THR A 103 -1.23 -10.45 -8.73
N VAL A 104 -1.04 -11.75 -8.67
CA VAL A 104 0.24 -12.40 -8.34
C VAL A 104 1.18 -12.44 -9.55
N LEU A 105 0.62 -12.56 -10.76
CA LEU A 105 1.35 -12.57 -12.03
C LEU A 105 0.90 -11.36 -12.89
N PRO A 106 1.27 -10.13 -12.51
CA PRO A 106 0.75 -8.92 -13.16
C PRO A 106 1.19 -8.79 -14.62
N ILE A 107 2.27 -9.48 -15.02
CA ILE A 107 2.87 -9.37 -16.34
C ILE A 107 2.68 -10.71 -17.08
N ARG A 108 1.67 -10.77 -17.92
CA ARG A 108 1.28 -11.98 -18.68
C ARG A 108 1.69 -11.96 -20.15
N ARG A 109 2.22 -10.84 -20.64
CA ARG A 109 2.65 -10.69 -22.03
C ARG A 109 4.14 -10.42 -22.07
N GLN A 110 4.84 -11.12 -22.97
CA GLN A 110 6.20 -10.74 -23.30
C GLN A 110 6.19 -9.35 -23.94
N ILE A 111 6.76 -8.39 -23.24
CA ILE A 111 7.00 -7.06 -23.78
C ILE A 111 8.36 -7.12 -24.47
N LYS A 112 8.44 -6.68 -25.72
CA LYS A 112 9.71 -6.65 -26.44
C LYS A 112 10.74 -5.87 -25.62
N SER A 113 11.86 -6.52 -25.32
CA SER A 113 13.01 -5.85 -24.68
C SER A 113 13.50 -4.74 -25.60
N VAL A 114 13.95 -3.65 -25.00
CA VAL A 114 14.70 -2.65 -25.75
C VAL A 114 16.08 -3.21 -25.97
N GLU A 115 16.47 -3.34 -27.23
CA GLU A 115 17.82 -3.73 -27.61
C GLU A 115 18.62 -2.46 -27.92
N GLU A 116 19.78 -2.33 -27.32
CA GLU A 116 20.75 -1.32 -27.67
C GLU A 116 21.79 -1.95 -28.57
N HIS A 117 21.94 -1.41 -29.76
CA HIS A 117 22.91 -1.90 -30.75
C HIS A 117 24.27 -1.23 -30.49
N TRP A 118 25.24 -2.02 -30.09
CA TRP A 118 26.60 -1.58 -29.86
C TRP A 118 27.45 -1.85 -31.11
N LEU A 119 28.14 -0.82 -31.54
CA LEU A 119 29.12 -0.86 -32.61
C LEU A 119 30.49 -1.08 -31.98
N ASN A 120 31.21 -2.15 -32.38
CA ASN A 120 32.54 -2.48 -31.90
C ASN A 120 33.48 -2.62 -33.09
N PHE A 121 34.73 -2.34 -32.92
CA PHE A 121 35.75 -2.65 -33.93
C PHE A 121 35.80 -4.15 -34.17
N ALA A 122 35.79 -4.55 -35.45
CA ALA A 122 35.94 -5.94 -35.87
C ALA A 122 37.38 -6.30 -36.14
N LEU A 123 38.25 -5.30 -36.31
CA LEU A 123 39.68 -5.45 -36.60
C LEU A 123 40.50 -4.84 -35.46
N PRO A 124 41.79 -5.23 -35.32
CA PRO A 124 42.73 -4.61 -34.38
C PRO A 124 42.82 -3.11 -34.59
N GLU A 125 43.12 -2.40 -33.52
CA GLU A 125 43.12 -0.93 -33.49
C GLU A 125 44.03 -0.30 -34.54
N ASP A 126 45.18 -0.91 -34.79
CA ASP A 126 46.14 -0.43 -35.78
C ASP A 126 45.65 -0.59 -37.22
N GLU A 127 44.88 -1.62 -37.51
CA GLU A 127 44.23 -1.79 -38.81
C GLU A 127 43.11 -0.80 -38.98
N MET A 128 42.34 -0.54 -37.94
CA MET A 128 41.28 0.46 -37.97
C MET A 128 41.82 1.88 -38.16
N LYS A 129 42.99 2.21 -37.62
CA LYS A 129 43.71 3.46 -37.90
C LYS A 129 44.09 3.61 -39.39
N LYS A 130 44.52 2.50 -40.01
CA LYS A 130 44.82 2.48 -41.46
C LYS A 130 43.56 2.72 -42.28
N GLU A 131 42.46 2.07 -41.94
CA GLU A 131 41.16 2.29 -42.62
C GLU A 131 40.59 3.70 -42.40
N LEU A 132 40.80 4.31 -41.23
CA LEU A 132 40.46 5.71 -41.00
C LEU A 132 41.23 6.64 -41.93
N ASN A 133 42.56 6.46 -42.03
CA ASN A 133 43.42 7.24 -42.95
C ASN A 133 42.98 7.05 -44.41
N ARG A 134 42.62 5.81 -44.80
CA ARG A 134 42.09 5.51 -46.13
C ARG A 134 40.79 6.23 -46.41
N CYS A 135 39.87 6.30 -45.40
CA CYS A 135 38.60 7.04 -45.50
C CYS A 135 38.83 8.55 -45.64
N LEU A 136 39.80 9.10 -44.95
CA LEU A 136 40.17 10.50 -45.04
C LEU A 136 40.72 10.87 -46.42
N LEU A 137 41.64 10.04 -46.94
CA LEU A 137 42.23 10.22 -48.29
C LEU A 137 41.20 10.11 -49.41
N LYS A 138 40.23 9.20 -49.27
CA LYS A 138 39.16 9.00 -50.26
C LYS A 138 37.94 9.88 -50.04
N HIS A 139 38.01 10.84 -49.13
CA HIS A 139 36.91 11.73 -48.76
C HIS A 139 35.58 11.05 -48.34
N TYR A 140 35.65 9.88 -47.75
CA TYR A 140 34.47 9.18 -47.19
C TYR A 140 34.07 9.76 -45.84
N LYS A 141 33.59 11.05 -45.89
CA LYS A 141 33.32 11.90 -44.70
C LYS A 141 32.49 11.20 -43.58
N ALA A 142 31.42 10.48 -43.92
CA ALA A 142 30.57 9.83 -42.94
C ALA A 142 31.25 8.63 -42.24
N LYS A 143 31.99 7.80 -43.03
CA LYS A 143 32.74 6.66 -42.48
C LYS A 143 33.91 7.14 -41.61
N ALA A 144 34.66 8.16 -42.07
CA ALA A 144 35.76 8.74 -41.27
C ALA A 144 35.25 9.32 -39.95
N ARG A 145 34.12 10.03 -39.99
CA ARG A 145 33.49 10.58 -38.76
C ARG A 145 33.03 9.50 -37.79
N LEU A 146 32.47 8.37 -38.27
CA LEU A 146 32.11 7.24 -37.39
C LEU A 146 33.37 6.63 -36.74
N LEU A 147 34.43 6.35 -37.52
CA LEU A 147 35.66 5.80 -36.97
C LEU A 147 36.33 6.75 -35.97
N GLN A 148 36.43 8.04 -36.29
CA GLN A 148 36.94 9.05 -35.36
C GLN A 148 36.11 9.07 -34.06
N GLY A 149 34.79 8.99 -34.17
CA GLY A 149 33.91 8.89 -33.01
C GLY A 149 34.15 7.63 -32.19
N MET A 150 34.30 6.50 -32.85
CA MET A 150 34.59 5.22 -32.14
C MET A 150 35.95 5.24 -31.44
N PHE A 151 36.99 5.83 -32.05
CA PHE A 151 38.28 6.02 -31.37
C PHE A 151 38.15 6.95 -30.16
N ALA A 152 37.37 8.03 -30.25
CA ALA A 152 37.13 8.93 -29.14
C ALA A 152 36.38 8.30 -27.98
N GLU A 153 35.57 7.28 -28.27
CA GLU A 153 34.74 6.54 -27.28
C GLU A 153 35.34 5.19 -26.88
N GLY A 154 36.69 4.99 -27.12
CA GLY A 154 37.39 3.79 -26.67
C GLY A 154 37.16 2.52 -27.49
N GLY A 155 36.83 2.66 -28.78
CA GLY A 155 36.67 1.55 -29.73
C GLY A 155 35.25 0.96 -29.80
N GLN A 156 34.35 1.45 -28.99
CA GLN A 156 32.96 1.02 -28.98
C GLN A 156 31.99 2.18 -28.75
N MET A 157 30.81 2.12 -29.34
CA MET A 157 29.73 3.08 -29.07
C MET A 157 28.37 2.52 -29.42
N THR A 158 27.31 3.11 -28.88
CA THR A 158 25.95 2.74 -29.27
C THR A 158 25.53 3.36 -30.60
N SER A 159 24.72 2.64 -31.38
CA SER A 159 24.15 3.16 -32.63
C SER A 159 23.37 4.47 -32.39
N ARG A 160 22.76 4.64 -31.24
CA ARG A 160 22.06 5.87 -30.81
C ARG A 160 23.02 7.04 -30.61
N LEU A 161 24.17 6.80 -29.99
CA LEU A 161 25.22 7.81 -29.82
C LEU A 161 25.81 8.20 -31.17
N ALA A 162 26.09 7.21 -32.05
CA ALA A 162 26.55 7.43 -33.42
C ALA A 162 25.57 8.33 -34.20
N ALA A 163 24.27 8.09 -34.09
CA ALA A 163 23.25 8.88 -34.77
C ALA A 163 23.12 10.29 -34.17
N LYS A 164 23.07 10.42 -32.81
CA LYS A 164 22.78 11.69 -32.14
C LYS A 164 23.98 12.65 -32.11
N LYS A 165 25.16 12.15 -31.72
CA LYS A 165 26.38 12.97 -31.56
C LYS A 165 27.15 13.12 -32.86
N TYR A 166 27.28 12.01 -33.60
CA TYR A 166 28.12 11.96 -34.82
C TYR A 166 27.29 12.05 -36.12
N LYS A 167 25.97 12.14 -36.04
CA LYS A 167 25.03 12.24 -37.18
C LYS A 167 25.25 11.14 -38.24
N ILE A 168 25.45 9.92 -37.79
CA ILE A 168 25.65 8.75 -38.65
C ILE A 168 24.29 8.10 -38.95
N THR A 169 24.07 7.73 -40.19
CA THR A 169 22.85 7.05 -40.63
C THR A 169 23.04 5.53 -40.69
N LYS A 170 21.96 4.77 -40.57
CA LYS A 170 21.99 3.31 -40.59
C LYS A 170 22.71 2.74 -41.84
N PRO A 171 22.51 3.24 -43.09
CA PRO A 171 23.23 2.72 -44.25
C PRO A 171 24.76 2.81 -44.15
N VAL A 172 25.29 3.82 -43.44
CA VAL A 172 26.76 3.93 -43.22
C VAL A 172 27.24 2.80 -42.30
N ILE A 173 26.49 2.54 -41.22
CA ILE A 173 26.78 1.44 -40.28
C ILE A 173 26.74 0.11 -41.05
N ASP A 174 25.61 -0.16 -41.75
CA ASP A 174 25.46 -1.41 -42.53
C ASP A 174 26.55 -1.61 -43.56
N GLY A 175 26.99 -0.52 -44.20
CA GLY A 175 28.11 -0.56 -45.17
C GLY A 175 29.45 -0.85 -44.53
N MET A 176 29.68 -0.44 -43.28
CA MET A 176 30.93 -0.76 -42.54
C MET A 176 30.90 -2.16 -41.94
N VAL A 177 29.72 -2.66 -41.56
CA VAL A 177 29.52 -4.05 -41.13
C VAL A 177 29.82 -4.99 -42.31
N LYS A 178 29.24 -4.70 -43.50
CA LYS A 178 29.50 -5.49 -44.74
C LYS A 178 31.00 -5.47 -45.16
N ALA A 179 31.72 -4.38 -44.86
CA ALA A 179 33.12 -4.26 -45.11
C ALA A 179 34.00 -4.98 -44.06
N GLY A 180 33.42 -5.55 -42.99
CA GLY A 180 34.12 -6.24 -41.94
C GLY A 180 34.91 -5.34 -41.00
N TRP A 181 34.63 -4.02 -40.96
CA TRP A 181 35.33 -3.05 -40.10
C TRP A 181 34.75 -2.95 -38.71
N ILE A 182 33.44 -3.11 -38.61
CA ILE A 182 32.73 -3.06 -37.32
C ILE A 182 31.77 -4.24 -37.20
N THR A 183 31.53 -4.65 -35.97
CA THR A 183 30.49 -5.60 -35.60
C THR A 183 29.38 -4.89 -34.84
N VAL A 184 28.16 -5.40 -34.98
CA VAL A 184 26.99 -4.92 -34.18
C VAL A 184 26.63 -6.01 -33.21
N THR A 185 26.76 -5.71 -31.91
CA THR A 185 26.30 -6.59 -30.85
C THR A 185 25.04 -6.00 -30.23
N ASN A 186 24.05 -6.86 -30.04
CA ASN A 186 22.80 -6.46 -29.42
C ASN A 186 22.89 -6.73 -27.92
N GLN A 187 22.81 -5.66 -27.11
CA GLN A 187 22.73 -5.78 -25.67
C GLN A 187 21.32 -5.40 -25.24
N LYS A 188 20.74 -6.19 -24.36
CA LYS A 188 19.48 -5.81 -23.74
C LYS A 188 19.69 -4.56 -22.89
N LYS A 189 18.88 -3.55 -23.14
CA LYS A 189 18.83 -2.36 -22.32
C LYS A 189 17.56 -2.39 -21.50
N TYR A 190 17.72 -2.44 -20.19
CA TYR A 190 16.58 -2.29 -19.30
C TYR A 190 16.13 -0.84 -19.21
N ARG A 191 14.83 -0.65 -19.22
CA ARG A 191 14.18 0.64 -18.91
C ARG A 191 14.27 0.84 -17.40
N ASN A 192 15.44 1.27 -16.92
CA ASN A 192 15.59 1.60 -15.51
C ASN A 192 15.05 3.01 -15.25
N PRO A 193 14.37 3.25 -14.15
CA PRO A 193 14.29 4.58 -13.59
C PRO A 193 15.73 4.92 -13.13
N VAL A 194 16.44 5.67 -13.97
CA VAL A 194 17.84 6.02 -13.75
C VAL A 194 17.93 6.98 -12.59
N PHE A 195 18.69 6.60 -11.59
CA PHE A 195 19.17 7.50 -10.57
C PHE A 195 20.68 7.64 -10.80
N ASP A 196 21.07 8.79 -11.33
CA ASP A 196 22.49 9.12 -11.55
C ASP A 196 23.10 9.51 -10.19
N GLY A 197 23.59 8.55 -9.45
CA GLY A 197 24.28 8.78 -8.18
C GLY A 197 25.35 7.72 -7.97
N GLU A 198 26.60 8.13 -7.72
CA GLU A 198 27.66 7.22 -7.33
C GLU A 198 27.30 6.53 -6.00
N ALA A 199 27.49 5.23 -5.94
CA ALA A 199 27.34 4.45 -4.72
C ALA A 199 28.41 4.88 -3.71
N SER A 200 28.00 5.47 -2.60
CA SER A 200 28.86 5.72 -1.45
C SER A 200 28.32 4.89 -0.28
N PRO A 201 28.95 3.78 0.07
CA PRO A 201 28.48 2.91 1.16
C PRO A 201 28.82 3.51 2.52
N GLU A 202 28.27 4.66 2.85
CA GLU A 202 28.36 5.19 4.21
C GLU A 202 27.58 4.29 5.16
N LYS A 203 28.29 3.54 5.97
CA LYS A 203 27.72 2.78 7.07
C LYS A 203 27.56 3.70 8.27
N LYS A 204 26.33 3.97 8.69
CA LYS A 204 26.07 4.68 9.94
C LYS A 204 26.32 3.78 11.12
N ILE A 205 26.86 4.35 12.19
CA ILE A 205 27.05 3.64 13.46
C ILE A 205 25.70 3.51 14.12
N LEU A 206 25.31 2.28 14.45
CA LEU A 206 24.09 2.00 15.20
C LEU A 206 24.28 2.34 16.67
N ASN A 207 23.22 2.82 17.31
CA ASN A 207 23.18 2.91 18.76
C ASN A 207 22.90 1.52 19.40
N GLU A 208 22.99 1.42 20.73
CA GLU A 208 22.83 0.14 21.45
C GLU A 208 21.49 -0.55 21.18
N GLU A 209 20.39 0.20 21.15
CA GLU A 209 19.05 -0.35 20.88
C GLU A 209 18.91 -0.90 19.46
N GLN A 210 19.40 -0.14 18.49
CA GLN A 210 19.41 -0.53 17.09
C GLN A 210 20.27 -1.78 16.87
N GLN A 211 21.47 -1.80 17.51
CA GLN A 211 22.36 -2.95 17.44
C GLN A 211 21.73 -4.18 18.10
N ALA A 212 21.11 -4.05 19.25
CA ALA A 212 20.41 -5.15 19.94
C ALA A 212 19.29 -5.75 19.07
N ALA A 213 18.51 -4.90 18.38
CA ALA A 213 17.45 -5.36 17.47
C ALA A 213 18.03 -6.13 16.27
N VAL A 214 19.12 -5.64 15.67
CA VAL A 214 19.81 -6.30 14.56
C VAL A 214 20.43 -7.63 15.03
N ASP A 215 21.05 -7.66 16.19
CA ASP A 215 21.71 -8.86 16.74
C ASP A 215 20.69 -9.95 17.06
N ALA A 216 19.53 -9.57 17.64
CA ALA A 216 18.45 -10.50 17.92
C ALA A 216 17.91 -11.14 16.63
N PHE A 217 17.62 -10.32 15.61
CA PHE A 217 17.20 -10.81 14.30
C PHE A 217 18.26 -11.72 13.66
N THR A 218 19.53 -11.27 13.62
CA THR A 218 20.62 -11.98 12.93
C THR A 218 20.92 -13.31 13.61
N ARG A 219 20.91 -13.37 14.93
CA ARG A 219 21.06 -14.59 15.72
C ARG A 219 19.97 -15.61 15.37
N ASP A 220 18.70 -15.21 15.46
CA ASP A 220 17.56 -16.07 15.14
C ASP A 220 17.61 -16.54 13.68
N TYR A 221 17.98 -15.61 12.75
CA TYR A 221 18.08 -15.89 11.33
C TYR A 221 19.15 -16.94 11.02
N ARG A 222 20.34 -16.85 11.63
CA ARG A 222 21.46 -17.81 11.47
C ARG A 222 21.15 -19.17 12.11
N GLN A 223 20.33 -19.18 13.16
CA GLN A 223 19.83 -20.43 13.77
C GLN A 223 18.74 -21.12 12.95
N GLY A 224 18.37 -20.56 11.81
CA GLY A 224 17.29 -21.10 10.96
C GLY A 224 15.88 -20.79 11.43
N LYS A 225 15.72 -20.01 12.50
CA LYS A 225 14.40 -19.57 12.98
C LYS A 225 13.82 -18.56 12.01
N ARG A 226 12.65 -18.88 11.46
CA ARG A 226 11.91 -18.02 10.56
C ARG A 226 10.58 -17.64 11.20
N THR A 227 10.43 -16.35 11.50
CA THR A 227 9.27 -15.85 12.24
C THR A 227 8.91 -14.43 11.77
N THR A 228 7.82 -13.91 12.28
CA THR A 228 7.40 -12.52 12.10
C THR A 228 7.88 -11.70 13.29
N TYR A 229 8.55 -10.60 13.01
CA TYR A 229 9.00 -9.62 13.99
C TYR A 229 8.14 -8.36 13.88
N LEU A 230 7.85 -7.74 15.02
CA LEU A 230 7.35 -6.37 15.09
C LEU A 230 8.49 -5.46 15.57
N LEU A 231 9.03 -4.62 14.67
CA LEU A 231 9.98 -3.56 15.03
C LEU A 231 9.20 -2.31 15.41
N TYR A 232 8.94 -2.18 16.71
CA TYR A 232 8.25 -1.04 17.29
C TYR A 232 9.25 0.03 17.69
N GLY A 233 9.27 1.15 16.98
CA GLY A 233 10.22 2.21 17.25
C GLY A 233 9.62 3.58 17.04
N VAL A 234 9.84 4.49 17.97
CA VAL A 234 9.34 5.87 17.88
C VAL A 234 9.75 6.56 16.58
N THR A 235 9.02 7.59 16.18
CA THR A 235 9.38 8.36 14.99
C THR A 235 10.77 8.99 15.17
N GLY A 236 11.68 8.72 14.23
CA GLY A 236 13.06 9.19 14.32
C GLY A 236 14.01 8.27 15.11
N SER A 237 13.59 7.06 15.50
CA SER A 237 14.44 6.05 16.14
C SER A 237 15.46 5.39 15.19
N GLY A 238 15.41 5.68 13.88
CA GLY A 238 16.33 5.12 12.90
C GLY A 238 15.98 3.73 12.42
N LYS A 239 14.70 3.31 12.43
CA LYS A 239 14.23 2.03 11.89
C LYS A 239 14.83 1.67 10.53
N THR A 240 14.98 2.66 9.65
CA THR A 240 15.53 2.43 8.30
C THR A 240 16.98 1.92 8.34
N GLU A 241 17.81 2.37 9.30
CA GLU A 241 19.18 1.85 9.44
C GLU A 241 19.17 0.40 9.94
N VAL A 242 18.25 0.08 10.87
CA VAL A 242 18.05 -1.30 11.33
C VAL A 242 17.62 -2.20 10.17
N TYR A 243 16.71 -1.74 9.31
CA TYR A 243 16.32 -2.49 8.10
C TYR A 243 17.53 -2.74 7.19
N MET A 244 18.36 -1.73 6.96
CA MET A 244 19.54 -1.87 6.09
C MET A 244 20.54 -2.90 6.63
N GLU A 245 20.77 -2.97 7.93
CA GLU A 245 21.63 -3.98 8.54
C GLU A 245 20.99 -5.39 8.50
N MET A 246 19.69 -5.52 8.74
CA MET A 246 18.96 -6.79 8.59
C MET A 246 19.02 -7.29 7.13
N ILE A 247 18.82 -6.38 6.16
CA ILE A 247 18.96 -6.69 4.73
C ILE A 247 20.39 -7.19 4.45
N GLN A 248 21.39 -6.48 4.94
CA GLN A 248 22.79 -6.87 4.74
C GLN A 248 23.11 -8.27 5.28
N ALA A 249 22.56 -8.61 6.46
CA ALA A 249 22.73 -9.95 7.06
C ALA A 249 22.12 -11.05 6.18
N VAL A 250 20.93 -10.79 5.61
CA VAL A 250 20.24 -11.75 4.74
C VAL A 250 20.95 -11.90 3.38
N LEU A 251 21.50 -10.81 2.84
CA LEU A 251 22.26 -10.84 1.60
C LEU A 251 23.59 -11.61 1.75
N GLN A 252 24.18 -11.65 2.94
CA GLN A 252 25.37 -12.47 3.23
C GLN A 252 25.09 -13.97 3.15
N GLU A 253 23.85 -14.38 3.35
CA GLU A 253 23.36 -15.76 3.18
C GLU A 253 22.89 -16.05 1.73
N ASN A 254 23.22 -15.17 0.76
CA ASN A 254 22.79 -15.24 -0.64
C ASN A 254 21.25 -15.34 -0.79
N LYS A 255 20.51 -14.69 0.10
CA LYS A 255 19.05 -14.60 0.05
C LYS A 255 18.60 -13.25 -0.48
N GLN A 256 17.38 -13.20 -0.99
CA GLN A 256 16.76 -12.02 -1.60
C GLN A 256 15.77 -11.36 -0.63
N VAL A 257 15.53 -10.06 -0.82
CA VAL A 257 14.76 -9.25 0.11
C VAL A 257 13.70 -8.44 -0.62
N ILE A 258 12.48 -8.43 -0.07
CA ILE A 258 11.40 -7.52 -0.47
C ILE A 258 11.23 -6.47 0.62
N MET A 259 11.32 -5.20 0.25
CA MET A 259 11.03 -4.06 1.12
C MET A 259 9.78 -3.35 0.64
N LEU A 260 8.71 -3.42 1.44
CA LEU A 260 7.49 -2.69 1.18
C LEU A 260 7.53 -1.33 1.87
N ILE A 261 7.24 -0.29 1.09
CA ILE A 261 7.13 1.09 1.57
C ILE A 261 5.81 1.65 1.04
N PRO A 262 5.01 2.37 1.85
CA PRO A 262 3.81 3.04 1.35
C PRO A 262 4.14 3.97 0.18
N GLU A 263 3.28 4.01 -0.83
CA GLU A 263 3.57 4.74 -2.07
C GLU A 263 3.89 6.23 -1.84
N ILE A 264 3.23 6.83 -0.84
CA ILE A 264 3.47 8.23 -0.45
C ILE A 264 4.87 8.42 0.16
N ALA A 265 5.38 7.41 0.88
CA ALA A 265 6.69 7.43 1.52
C ALA A 265 7.83 6.96 0.59
N LEU A 266 7.49 6.39 -0.57
CA LEU A 266 8.46 5.98 -1.60
C LEU A 266 8.97 7.21 -2.36
N THR A 267 9.69 8.06 -1.65
CA THR A 267 10.28 9.28 -2.22
C THR A 267 11.59 8.98 -2.96
N TYR A 268 12.01 9.91 -3.81
CA TYR A 268 13.32 9.87 -4.45
C TYR A 268 14.46 9.65 -3.43
N GLN A 269 14.41 10.37 -2.30
CA GLN A 269 15.43 10.27 -1.25
C GLN A 269 15.52 8.87 -0.64
N THR A 270 14.38 8.22 -0.39
CA THR A 270 14.34 6.85 0.12
C THR A 270 15.01 5.88 -0.85
N VAL A 271 14.67 5.98 -2.13
CA VAL A 271 15.26 5.15 -3.18
C VAL A 271 16.78 5.34 -3.30
N VAL A 272 17.22 6.60 -3.36
CA VAL A 272 18.66 6.94 -3.42
C VAL A 272 19.41 6.38 -2.22
N ARG A 273 18.82 6.38 -1.03
CA ARG A 273 19.43 5.83 0.17
C ARG A 273 19.72 4.33 0.06
N PHE A 274 18.75 3.56 -0.47
CA PHE A 274 18.94 2.12 -0.72
C PHE A 274 19.98 1.87 -1.82
N GLN A 275 19.93 2.64 -2.90
CA GLN A 275 20.89 2.50 -4.00
C GLN A 275 22.31 2.88 -3.59
N LYS A 276 22.49 3.95 -2.81
CA LYS A 276 23.81 4.31 -2.25
C LYS A 276 24.40 3.18 -1.41
N ARG A 277 23.56 2.47 -0.65
CA ARG A 277 24.00 1.39 0.23
C ARG A 277 24.28 0.08 -0.51
N PHE A 278 23.42 -0.30 -1.46
CA PHE A 278 23.44 -1.64 -2.06
C PHE A 278 23.72 -1.64 -3.57
N GLY A 279 23.89 -0.48 -4.19
CA GLY A 279 24.23 -0.34 -5.61
C GLY A 279 23.20 -0.95 -6.55
N ASP A 280 23.68 -1.61 -7.60
CA ASP A 280 22.87 -2.22 -8.65
C ASP A 280 22.07 -3.46 -8.21
N ARG A 281 22.30 -3.95 -6.99
CA ARG A 281 21.54 -5.05 -6.39
C ARG A 281 20.11 -4.65 -6.04
N VAL A 282 19.79 -3.35 -6.08
CA VAL A 282 18.46 -2.81 -5.75
C VAL A 282 17.66 -2.50 -7.01
N THR A 283 16.41 -2.92 -7.03
CA THR A 283 15.42 -2.40 -7.97
C THR A 283 14.24 -1.80 -7.25
N VAL A 284 13.52 -0.90 -7.95
CA VAL A 284 12.38 -0.17 -7.40
C VAL A 284 11.16 -0.41 -8.28
N LEU A 285 10.02 -0.66 -7.62
CA LEU A 285 8.72 -0.66 -8.27
C LEU A 285 7.89 0.53 -7.77
N ASN A 286 7.16 1.19 -8.66
CA ASN A 286 6.17 2.21 -8.29
C ASN A 286 4.99 2.20 -9.26
N SER A 287 3.87 2.85 -8.88
CA SER A 287 2.65 2.88 -9.70
C SER A 287 2.81 3.66 -11.00
N ARG A 288 3.73 4.64 -11.05
CA ARG A 288 3.97 5.52 -12.20
C ARG A 288 4.79 4.87 -13.31
N MET A 289 5.41 3.71 -13.04
CA MET A 289 6.16 2.96 -14.04
C MET A 289 5.24 2.43 -15.13
N SER A 290 5.70 2.54 -16.38
CA SER A 290 5.06 1.90 -17.52
C SER A 290 5.10 0.37 -17.40
N GLU A 291 4.24 -0.32 -18.12
CA GLU A 291 4.23 -1.80 -18.15
C GLU A 291 5.59 -2.36 -18.61
N GLY A 292 6.27 -1.68 -19.55
CA GLY A 292 7.59 -2.08 -20.00
C GLY A 292 8.68 -1.96 -18.94
N GLU A 293 8.67 -0.87 -18.16
CA GLU A 293 9.60 -0.71 -17.04
C GLU A 293 9.37 -1.75 -15.96
N LYS A 294 8.11 -2.02 -15.60
CA LYS A 294 7.76 -3.08 -14.64
C LYS A 294 8.23 -4.45 -15.14
N TYR A 295 8.01 -4.73 -16.44
CA TYR A 295 8.46 -5.99 -17.05
C TYR A 295 9.97 -6.17 -16.95
N ASP A 296 10.73 -5.13 -17.25
CA ASP A 296 12.19 -5.19 -17.19
C ASP A 296 12.70 -5.48 -15.76
N GLN A 297 12.10 -4.86 -14.72
CA GLN A 297 12.46 -5.15 -13.33
C GLN A 297 12.05 -6.57 -12.90
N TYR A 298 10.90 -7.04 -13.37
CA TYR A 298 10.44 -8.39 -13.12
C TYR A 298 11.40 -9.44 -13.72
N GLU A 299 11.85 -9.23 -14.98
CA GLU A 299 12.82 -10.08 -15.63
C GLU A 299 14.20 -10.07 -14.95
N ARG A 300 14.66 -8.90 -14.49
CA ARG A 300 15.90 -8.78 -13.70
C ARG A 300 15.83 -9.61 -12.41
N ALA A 301 14.73 -9.50 -11.69
CA ALA A 301 14.50 -10.27 -10.47
C ALA A 301 14.45 -11.78 -10.75
N LYS A 302 13.75 -12.20 -11.82
CA LYS A 302 13.63 -13.59 -12.24
C LYS A 302 14.99 -14.20 -12.61
N ARG A 303 15.90 -13.42 -13.16
CA ARG A 303 17.26 -13.85 -13.53
C ARG A 303 18.28 -13.76 -12.40
N GLY A 304 17.88 -13.27 -11.23
CA GLY A 304 18.80 -13.06 -10.11
C GLY A 304 19.79 -11.91 -10.33
N GLU A 305 19.48 -10.96 -11.22
CA GLU A 305 20.31 -9.77 -11.46
C GLU A 305 20.14 -8.72 -10.35
N VAL A 306 19.11 -8.86 -9.53
CA VAL A 306 18.82 -8.02 -8.37
C VAL A 306 18.46 -8.87 -7.16
N ASP A 307 18.84 -8.40 -5.98
CA ASP A 307 18.61 -9.10 -4.72
C ASP A 307 17.63 -8.37 -3.82
N ILE A 308 17.38 -7.10 -4.06
CA ILE A 308 16.48 -6.25 -3.27
C ILE A 308 15.46 -5.61 -4.19
N VAL A 309 14.19 -5.73 -3.81
CA VAL A 309 13.10 -4.95 -4.41
C VAL A 309 12.53 -4.01 -3.38
N VAL A 310 12.45 -2.72 -3.69
CA VAL A 310 11.79 -1.70 -2.89
C VAL A 310 10.53 -1.24 -3.63
N GLY A 311 9.38 -1.23 -2.98
CA GLY A 311 8.15 -0.79 -3.64
C GLY A 311 6.90 -0.86 -2.78
N PRO A 312 5.72 -0.50 -3.35
CA PRO A 312 4.45 -0.61 -2.68
C PRO A 312 3.99 -2.07 -2.59
N ARG A 313 2.80 -2.32 -2.08
CA ARG A 313 2.23 -3.68 -1.89
C ARG A 313 2.39 -4.61 -3.10
N SER A 314 2.42 -4.08 -4.33
CA SER A 314 2.61 -4.90 -5.55
C SER A 314 3.99 -5.52 -5.67
N ALA A 315 4.99 -4.99 -4.96
CA ALA A 315 6.33 -5.56 -4.91
C ALA A 315 6.35 -6.95 -4.24
N LEU A 316 5.32 -7.28 -3.46
CA LEU A 316 5.14 -8.64 -2.91
C LEU A 316 5.13 -9.74 -3.96
N PHE A 317 4.84 -9.45 -5.20
CA PHE A 317 4.66 -10.47 -6.25
C PHE A 317 5.85 -10.57 -7.20
N ILE A 318 6.99 -9.96 -6.87
CA ILE A 318 8.22 -10.09 -7.65
C ILE A 318 8.73 -11.55 -7.62
N PRO A 319 9.17 -12.16 -8.73
CA PRO A 319 9.51 -13.58 -8.79
C PRO A 319 10.92 -13.88 -8.27
N PHE A 320 11.15 -13.65 -6.99
CA PHE A 320 12.39 -14.02 -6.33
C PHE A 320 12.44 -15.54 -6.06
N SER A 321 13.53 -16.17 -6.46
CA SER A 321 13.75 -17.61 -6.31
C SER A 321 14.23 -18.00 -4.91
N ASN A 322 14.97 -17.12 -4.25
CA ASN A 322 15.64 -17.39 -2.97
C ASN A 322 15.28 -16.33 -1.92
N LEU A 323 13.98 -16.08 -1.75
CA LEU A 323 13.48 -15.09 -0.80
C LEU A 323 13.85 -15.45 0.65
N GLY A 324 14.47 -14.52 1.37
CA GLY A 324 14.89 -14.69 2.76
C GLY A 324 14.23 -13.73 3.74
N LEU A 325 13.78 -12.56 3.27
CA LEU A 325 13.22 -11.53 4.14
C LEU A 325 12.17 -10.70 3.40
N ILE A 326 11.06 -10.42 4.09
CA ILE A 326 10.09 -9.41 3.69
C ILE A 326 10.01 -8.36 4.79
N LEU A 327 10.28 -7.11 4.44
CA LEU A 327 10.18 -5.96 5.31
C LEU A 327 8.95 -5.14 4.92
N ILE A 328 8.17 -4.68 5.89
CA ILE A 328 7.02 -3.79 5.68
C ILE A 328 7.21 -2.58 6.59
N ASP A 329 7.53 -1.43 5.99
CA ASP A 329 7.62 -0.18 6.74
C ASP A 329 6.23 0.45 6.86
N GLU A 330 5.98 1.13 8.00
CA GLU A 330 4.68 1.72 8.36
C GLU A 330 3.54 0.70 8.17
N GLU A 331 3.65 -0.49 8.79
CA GLU A 331 2.77 -1.66 8.57
C GLU A 331 1.28 -1.37 8.80
N HIS A 332 0.97 -0.35 9.62
CA HIS A 332 -0.37 0.12 9.94
C HIS A 332 -1.06 0.86 8.77
N GLU A 333 -0.29 1.21 7.71
CA GLU A 333 -0.83 2.01 6.62
C GLU A 333 -1.97 1.32 5.87
N MET A 334 -3.10 2.02 5.77
CA MET A 334 -4.30 1.51 5.09
C MET A 334 -4.07 1.16 3.61
N SER A 335 -3.06 1.77 2.98
CA SER A 335 -2.69 1.50 1.57
C SER A 335 -2.20 0.06 1.33
N TYR A 336 -1.86 -0.67 2.38
CA TYR A 336 -1.52 -2.09 2.31
C TYR A 336 -2.73 -3.00 2.12
N LYS A 337 -3.94 -2.53 2.38
CA LYS A 337 -5.18 -3.21 1.98
C LYS A 337 -5.54 -2.88 0.54
N SER A 338 -5.91 -3.88 -0.24
CA SER A 338 -6.39 -3.67 -1.62
C SER A 338 -7.85 -3.24 -1.63
N GLU A 339 -8.17 -2.14 -2.30
CA GLU A 339 -9.55 -1.70 -2.52
C GLU A 339 -10.26 -2.49 -3.64
N LYS A 340 -9.49 -3.07 -4.56
CA LYS A 340 -10.00 -3.88 -5.68
C LYS A 340 -9.85 -5.37 -5.37
N PRO A 341 -10.75 -6.23 -5.88
CA PRO A 341 -10.56 -7.68 -5.78
C PRO A 341 -9.25 -8.16 -6.44
N PRO A 342 -8.58 -9.09 -5.78
CA PRO A 342 -8.80 -9.56 -4.42
C PRO A 342 -8.49 -8.46 -3.40
N LYS A 343 -9.38 -8.29 -2.41
CA LYS A 343 -9.21 -7.28 -1.36
C LYS A 343 -8.25 -7.77 -0.28
N TYR A 344 -7.03 -8.16 -0.68
CA TYR A 344 -6.02 -8.69 0.22
C TYR A 344 -5.35 -7.61 1.07
N HIS A 345 -4.82 -8.01 2.23
CA HIS A 345 -3.92 -7.20 3.05
C HIS A 345 -2.48 -7.65 2.82
N ALA A 346 -1.58 -6.69 2.54
CA ALA A 346 -0.19 -7.00 2.20
C ALA A 346 0.56 -7.70 3.34
N ARG A 347 0.27 -7.38 4.61
CA ARG A 347 0.85 -8.06 5.79
C ARG A 347 0.57 -9.56 5.78
N ASP A 348 -0.70 -9.95 5.61
CA ASP A 348 -1.10 -11.36 5.64
C ASP A 348 -0.51 -12.12 4.46
N VAL A 349 -0.51 -11.50 3.27
CA VAL A 349 0.11 -12.09 2.06
C VAL A 349 1.63 -12.21 2.22
N ALA A 350 2.28 -11.24 2.87
CA ALA A 350 3.72 -11.29 3.15
C ALA A 350 4.07 -12.44 4.10
N ILE A 351 3.27 -12.62 5.17
CA ILE A 351 3.46 -13.72 6.14
C ILE A 351 3.29 -15.07 5.46
N GLU A 352 2.24 -15.24 4.65
CA GLU A 352 2.01 -16.49 3.92
C GLU A 352 3.12 -16.75 2.89
N ARG A 353 3.51 -15.72 2.13
CA ARG A 353 4.61 -15.84 1.17
C ARG A 353 5.94 -16.21 1.84
N ALA A 354 6.22 -15.60 2.99
CA ALA A 354 7.41 -15.91 3.78
C ALA A 354 7.37 -17.36 4.28
N ARG A 355 6.20 -17.83 4.77
CA ARG A 355 6.00 -19.22 5.18
C ARG A 355 6.28 -20.21 4.04
N GLN A 356 5.76 -19.95 2.83
CA GLN A 356 5.99 -20.80 1.64
C GLN A 356 7.45 -20.77 1.15
N SER A 357 8.19 -19.69 1.43
CA SER A 357 9.56 -19.49 0.97
C SER A 357 10.64 -19.82 2.02
N GLY A 358 10.27 -20.05 3.28
CA GLY A 358 11.20 -20.17 4.39
C GLY A 358 11.91 -18.84 4.69
N ALA A 359 11.18 -17.72 4.59
CA ALA A 359 11.67 -16.37 4.86
C ALA A 359 11.17 -15.84 6.21
N SER A 360 11.79 -14.79 6.71
CA SER A 360 11.30 -14.02 7.87
C SER A 360 10.50 -12.80 7.40
N VAL A 361 9.64 -12.28 8.28
CA VAL A 361 8.91 -11.03 8.06
C VAL A 361 9.27 -10.03 9.17
N VAL A 362 9.50 -8.78 8.81
CA VAL A 362 9.69 -7.69 9.77
C VAL A 362 8.64 -6.61 9.47
N LEU A 363 7.77 -6.37 10.42
CA LEU A 363 6.76 -5.32 10.40
C LEU A 363 7.30 -4.14 11.20
N GLY A 364 7.49 -3.01 10.56
CA GLY A 364 8.02 -1.83 11.22
C GLY A 364 6.99 -0.72 11.34
N SER A 365 6.87 -0.13 12.52
CA SER A 365 5.98 1.00 12.76
C SER A 365 6.40 1.82 13.98
N ALA A 366 6.03 3.09 13.98
CA ALA A 366 6.03 3.92 15.19
C ALA A 366 4.70 3.82 15.96
N THR A 367 3.65 3.42 15.27
CA THR A 367 2.30 3.22 15.77
C THR A 367 1.75 1.93 15.19
N PRO A 368 2.20 0.77 15.66
CA PRO A 368 1.73 -0.52 15.15
C PRO A 368 0.21 -0.63 15.15
N SER A 369 -0.35 -1.35 14.18
CA SER A 369 -1.77 -1.69 14.23
C SER A 369 -2.08 -2.48 15.50
N VAL A 370 -3.29 -2.30 16.03
CA VAL A 370 -3.71 -2.97 17.28
C VAL A 370 -3.60 -4.49 17.16
N GLU A 371 -3.87 -5.03 15.97
CA GLU A 371 -3.71 -6.46 15.68
C GLU A 371 -2.23 -6.92 15.75
N SER A 372 -1.31 -6.14 15.19
CA SER A 372 0.13 -6.47 15.23
C SER A 372 0.70 -6.31 16.63
N TYR A 373 0.24 -5.29 17.36
CA TYR A 373 0.65 -5.06 18.75
C TYR A 373 0.22 -6.20 19.68
N GLU A 374 -1.06 -6.63 19.60
CA GLU A 374 -1.57 -7.76 20.39
C GLU A 374 -0.83 -9.07 20.08
N LYS A 375 -0.55 -9.35 18.81
CA LYS A 375 0.22 -10.51 18.40
C LYS A 375 1.66 -10.50 18.92
N ALA A 376 2.26 -9.32 19.02
CA ALA A 376 3.58 -9.17 19.62
C ALA A 376 3.53 -9.32 21.15
N LYS A 377 2.48 -8.79 21.81
CA LYS A 377 2.27 -8.91 23.26
C LYS A 377 1.99 -10.36 23.68
N THR A 378 1.27 -11.12 22.86
CA THR A 378 0.98 -12.54 23.10
C THR A 378 2.11 -13.49 22.68
N GLY A 379 3.18 -13.00 22.05
CA GLY A 379 4.33 -13.77 21.61
C GLY A 379 4.15 -14.49 20.27
N GLU A 380 3.06 -14.25 19.55
CA GLU A 380 2.89 -14.72 18.16
C GLU A 380 3.92 -14.05 17.24
N TYR A 381 4.20 -12.74 17.45
CA TYR A 381 5.29 -12.03 16.83
C TYR A 381 6.42 -11.76 17.82
N THR A 382 7.65 -11.76 17.34
CA THR A 382 8.80 -11.37 18.16
C THR A 382 8.90 -9.85 18.21
N LEU A 383 8.78 -9.26 19.40
CA LEU A 383 8.87 -7.82 19.60
C LEU A 383 10.33 -7.36 19.64
N LEU A 384 10.65 -6.35 18.82
CA LEU A 384 11.90 -5.58 18.83
C LEU A 384 11.55 -4.11 19.07
N THR A 385 12.15 -3.46 20.06
CA THR A 385 11.79 -2.09 20.46
C THR A 385 12.93 -1.10 20.26
N LEU A 386 12.58 0.11 19.78
CA LEU A 386 13.47 1.26 19.66
C LEU A 386 12.80 2.47 20.35
N PRO A 387 12.85 2.56 21.68
CA PRO A 387 12.08 3.52 22.45
C PRO A 387 12.57 4.97 22.33
N HIS A 388 13.82 5.19 21.90
CA HIS A 388 14.40 6.53 21.85
C HIS A 388 14.67 7.02 20.43
N ARG A 389 14.61 8.35 20.26
CA ARG A 389 15.05 9.00 19.01
C ARG A 389 16.59 8.95 18.89
N VAL A 390 17.08 8.91 17.65
CA VAL A 390 18.52 9.07 17.38
C VAL A 390 18.97 10.43 17.95
N ASN A 391 20.16 10.47 18.55
CA ASN A 391 20.74 11.64 19.23
C ASN A 391 19.97 12.13 20.48
N ASN A 392 19.11 11.30 21.08
CA ASN A 392 18.37 11.64 22.29
C ASN A 392 17.56 12.95 22.20
N VAL A 393 17.12 13.32 21.00
CA VAL A 393 16.27 14.49 20.82
C VAL A 393 14.93 14.23 21.50
N SER A 394 14.53 15.15 22.41
CA SER A 394 13.27 15.03 23.13
C SER A 394 12.06 15.05 22.19
N MET A 395 11.02 14.34 22.58
CA MET A 395 9.74 14.41 21.89
C MET A 395 9.14 15.82 21.99
N PRO A 396 8.37 16.28 20.99
CA PRO A 396 7.78 17.62 21.01
C PRO A 396 6.75 17.76 22.13
N LYS A 397 6.64 18.94 22.70
CA LYS A 397 5.61 19.24 23.70
C LYS A 397 4.24 19.30 23.06
N VAL A 398 3.28 18.56 23.62
CA VAL A 398 1.90 18.49 23.10
C VAL A 398 0.99 19.34 23.98
N TYR A 399 0.21 20.22 23.35
CA TYR A 399 -0.83 21.03 23.98
C TYR A 399 -2.18 20.55 23.47
N VAL A 400 -3.10 20.26 24.38
CA VAL A 400 -4.49 19.94 24.05
C VAL A 400 -5.34 21.18 24.32
N ALA A 401 -5.93 21.73 23.27
CA ALA A 401 -6.84 22.87 23.34
C ALA A 401 -8.29 22.38 23.39
N ASP A 402 -8.96 22.57 24.52
CA ASP A 402 -10.37 22.26 24.71
C ASP A 402 -11.24 23.34 24.05
N LEU A 403 -11.82 23.01 22.89
CA LEU A 403 -12.66 23.93 22.14
C LEU A 403 -13.98 24.27 22.83
N ARG A 404 -14.41 23.49 23.83
CA ARG A 404 -15.59 23.80 24.67
C ARG A 404 -15.29 25.03 25.55
N LYS A 405 -14.13 25.01 26.23
CA LYS A 405 -13.66 26.14 27.08
C LYS A 405 -13.42 27.39 26.25
N GLU A 406 -12.81 27.22 25.06
CA GLU A 406 -12.61 28.35 24.14
C GLU A 406 -13.94 29.03 23.80
N LEU A 407 -15.01 28.22 23.53
CA LEU A 407 -16.33 28.74 23.23
C LEU A 407 -16.99 29.43 24.46
N GLU A 408 -16.89 28.83 25.64
CA GLU A 408 -17.40 29.38 26.90
C GLU A 408 -16.77 30.74 27.20
N GLU A 409 -15.47 30.90 26.95
CA GLU A 409 -14.70 32.11 27.10
C GLU A 409 -14.84 33.10 25.93
N GLY A 410 -15.75 32.83 25.00
CA GLY A 410 -16.13 33.73 23.90
C GLY A 410 -15.30 33.62 22.64
N ASN A 411 -14.33 32.68 22.54
CA ASN A 411 -13.58 32.45 21.31
C ASN A 411 -14.42 31.58 20.35
N ARG A 412 -14.98 32.22 19.33
CA ARG A 412 -15.74 31.56 18.25
C ARG A 412 -14.90 31.24 17.02
N SER A 413 -13.58 31.49 17.05
CA SER A 413 -12.65 31.14 15.99
C SER A 413 -12.50 29.63 15.89
N ILE A 414 -12.14 29.14 14.70
CA ILE A 414 -11.67 27.75 14.53
C ILE A 414 -10.26 27.54 15.10
N PHE A 415 -9.56 28.60 15.43
CA PHE A 415 -8.24 28.58 16.03
C PHE A 415 -8.34 28.89 17.51
N SER A 416 -7.87 27.98 18.36
CA SER A 416 -7.72 28.24 19.81
C SER A 416 -6.72 29.36 20.05
N ARG A 417 -6.82 30.03 21.21
CA ARG A 417 -5.89 31.09 21.57
C ARG A 417 -4.45 30.60 21.61
N VAL A 418 -4.24 29.41 22.18
CA VAL A 418 -2.92 28.77 22.20
C VAL A 418 -2.36 28.59 20.81
N LEU A 419 -3.16 28.10 19.86
CA LEU A 419 -2.71 27.91 18.49
C LEU A 419 -2.38 29.24 17.82
N GLN A 420 -3.20 30.30 18.01
CA GLN A 420 -2.96 31.61 17.45
C GLN A 420 -1.64 32.19 17.98
N GLU A 421 -1.40 32.12 19.27
CA GLU A 421 -0.15 32.57 19.94
C GLU A 421 1.06 31.81 19.36
N LYS A 422 0.97 30.49 19.26
CA LYS A 422 2.06 29.66 18.72
C LYS A 422 2.36 29.94 17.23
N ILE A 423 1.36 30.22 16.41
CA ILE A 423 1.57 30.64 15.01
C ILE A 423 2.28 31.99 14.99
N GLU A 424 1.83 32.98 15.76
CA GLU A 424 2.45 34.31 15.83
C GLU A 424 3.93 34.23 16.24
N GLU A 425 4.26 33.37 17.24
CA GLU A 425 5.64 33.13 17.64
C GLU A 425 6.51 32.60 16.49
N ARG A 426 5.99 31.62 15.70
CA ARG A 426 6.73 31.03 14.56
C ARG A 426 6.94 32.02 13.45
N LEU A 427 5.92 32.80 13.11
CA LEU A 427 6.05 33.86 12.11
C LEU A 427 7.12 34.88 12.50
N LYS A 428 7.18 35.29 13.79
CA LYS A 428 8.22 36.20 14.30
C LYS A 428 9.63 35.60 14.23
N ARG A 429 9.76 34.27 14.42
CA ARG A 429 11.05 33.55 14.38
C ARG A 429 11.46 33.12 12.98
N GLY A 430 10.61 33.29 11.95
CA GLY A 430 10.82 32.77 10.61
C GLY A 430 10.80 31.22 10.54
N GLU A 431 10.06 30.60 11.46
CA GLU A 431 9.88 29.16 11.53
C GLU A 431 8.56 28.76 10.85
N GLN A 432 8.48 27.49 10.43
CA GLN A 432 7.35 27.00 9.65
C GLN A 432 6.33 26.25 10.51
N THR A 433 5.07 26.31 10.07
CA THR A 433 3.93 25.66 10.72
C THR A 433 3.22 24.70 9.75
N ILE A 434 2.83 23.53 10.24
CA ILE A 434 1.94 22.61 9.54
C ILE A 434 0.59 22.58 10.24
N LEU A 435 -0.49 22.86 9.51
CA LEU A 435 -1.86 22.74 9.98
C LEU A 435 -2.57 21.63 9.20
N PHE A 436 -3.02 20.60 9.89
CA PHE A 436 -3.70 19.52 9.20
C PHE A 436 -5.13 19.30 9.67
N LEU A 437 -5.94 18.87 8.72
CA LEU A 437 -7.32 18.43 8.89
C LEU A 437 -7.43 16.99 8.46
N ASN A 438 -8.10 16.17 9.24
CA ASN A 438 -8.44 14.83 8.77
C ASN A 438 -9.70 14.88 7.90
N ARG A 439 -9.52 14.95 6.55
CA ARG A 439 -10.61 14.94 5.59
C ARG A 439 -10.58 13.66 4.77
N ARG A 440 -10.97 12.53 5.37
CA ARG A 440 -11.38 11.36 4.60
C ARG A 440 -12.79 10.96 5.02
N GLY A 441 -13.75 11.21 4.11
CA GLY A 441 -15.14 10.78 4.21
C GLY A 441 -16.14 11.92 4.44
N TYR A 442 -17.24 11.85 3.75
CA TYR A 442 -18.43 12.75 3.85
C TYR A 442 -19.25 12.53 5.13
N ALA A 443 -18.71 11.88 6.14
CA ALA A 443 -19.45 11.60 7.35
C ALA A 443 -19.48 12.84 8.26
N GLY A 444 -20.49 13.66 8.08
CA GLY A 444 -20.85 14.67 9.08
C GLY A 444 -21.36 13.95 10.32
N PHE A 445 -20.50 13.68 11.31
CA PHE A 445 -20.99 13.28 12.62
C PHE A 445 -21.63 14.48 13.31
N VAL A 446 -22.51 14.20 14.26
CA VAL A 446 -23.20 15.24 15.03
C VAL A 446 -22.62 15.32 16.42
N SER A 447 -22.15 16.51 16.79
CA SER A 447 -21.62 16.80 18.12
C SER A 447 -22.19 18.06 18.72
N CYS A 448 -22.25 18.08 20.05
CA CYS A 448 -22.55 19.26 20.80
C CYS A 448 -21.29 20.09 21.02
N ARG A 449 -21.29 21.33 20.58
CA ARG A 449 -20.15 22.23 20.75
C ARG A 449 -19.93 22.72 22.17
N SER A 450 -20.99 22.63 23.02
CA SER A 450 -20.90 23.07 24.41
C SER A 450 -20.29 22.01 25.33
N CYS A 451 -20.66 20.72 25.16
CA CYS A 451 -20.18 19.65 26.05
C CYS A 451 -19.36 18.56 25.37
N GLY A 452 -19.18 18.64 24.05
CA GLY A 452 -18.44 17.61 23.30
C GLY A 452 -19.23 16.30 23.03
N PHE A 453 -20.46 16.17 23.53
CA PHE A 453 -21.26 14.96 23.34
C PHE A 453 -21.44 14.64 21.87
N VAL A 454 -21.19 13.37 21.52
CA VAL A 454 -21.37 12.84 20.15
C VAL A 454 -22.45 11.77 20.16
N LEU A 455 -23.34 11.85 19.20
CA LEU A 455 -24.39 10.86 19.03
C LEU A 455 -23.82 9.55 18.48
N LYS A 456 -23.84 8.51 19.30
CA LYS A 456 -23.40 7.16 18.96
C LYS A 456 -24.61 6.23 18.78
N CYS A 457 -24.45 5.21 17.97
CA CYS A 457 -25.44 4.15 17.82
C CYS A 457 -25.51 3.29 19.08
N SER A 458 -26.69 3.07 19.62
CA SER A 458 -26.91 2.25 20.82
C SER A 458 -26.58 0.76 20.63
N HIS A 459 -26.47 0.30 19.39
CA HIS A 459 -26.20 -1.11 19.06
C HIS A 459 -24.73 -1.38 18.70
N CYS A 460 -24.02 -0.39 18.11
CA CYS A 460 -22.70 -0.58 17.53
C CYS A 460 -21.61 0.27 18.18
N GLU A 461 -21.99 1.21 19.06
CA GLU A 461 -21.10 2.17 19.73
C GLU A 461 -20.26 3.05 18.78
N VAL A 462 -20.55 3.03 17.47
CA VAL A 462 -19.94 3.93 16.48
C VAL A 462 -20.77 5.21 16.35
N SER A 463 -20.13 6.32 15.94
CA SER A 463 -20.84 7.59 15.71
C SER A 463 -21.85 7.47 14.57
N MET A 464 -22.99 8.14 14.72
CA MET A 464 -24.03 8.20 13.70
C MET A 464 -23.73 9.30 12.68
N THR A 465 -24.07 9.05 11.41
CA THR A 465 -23.83 9.96 10.31
C THR A 465 -25.06 10.80 10.01
N ALA A 466 -24.86 12.10 9.84
CA ALA A 466 -25.91 13.05 9.49
C ALA A 466 -26.27 12.97 7.99
N HIS A 467 -27.56 12.77 7.71
CA HIS A 467 -28.12 12.82 6.36
C HIS A 467 -28.92 14.10 6.15
N LYS A 468 -28.74 14.72 4.99
CA LYS A 468 -29.45 15.94 4.60
C LYS A 468 -30.71 15.58 3.82
N ASN A 469 -31.79 16.32 4.06
CA ASN A 469 -33.01 16.26 3.26
C ASN A 469 -32.83 16.98 1.90
N TYR A 470 -33.86 16.99 1.05
CA TYR A 470 -33.87 17.66 -0.25
C TYR A 470 -33.66 19.18 -0.17
N VAL A 471 -33.90 19.80 0.96
CA VAL A 471 -33.69 21.24 1.21
C VAL A 471 -32.30 21.53 1.73
N GLY A 472 -31.51 20.49 2.08
CA GLY A 472 -30.15 20.60 2.56
C GLY A 472 -29.97 20.63 4.09
N ASP A 473 -31.09 20.57 4.84
CA ASP A 473 -31.07 20.47 6.31
C ASP A 473 -30.85 19.04 6.77
N VAL A 474 -30.11 18.88 7.88
CA VAL A 474 -29.93 17.59 8.53
C VAL A 474 -31.16 17.25 9.34
N ASP A 475 -31.86 16.20 8.97
CA ASP A 475 -33.07 15.75 9.65
C ASP A 475 -32.97 14.33 10.25
N THR A 476 -32.05 13.54 9.76
CA THR A 476 -31.90 12.12 10.15
C THR A 476 -30.46 11.75 10.39
N LEU A 477 -30.21 10.95 11.41
CA LEU A 477 -28.92 10.34 11.74
C LEU A 477 -29.02 8.84 11.51
N VAL A 478 -28.04 8.27 10.82
CA VAL A 478 -28.02 6.85 10.46
C VAL A 478 -26.73 6.19 10.88
N CYS A 479 -26.84 5.03 11.47
CA CYS A 479 -25.69 4.13 11.68
C CYS A 479 -25.45 3.29 10.41
N HIS A 480 -24.32 3.47 9.75
CA HIS A 480 -24.01 2.71 8.54
C HIS A 480 -23.55 1.25 8.80
N TYR A 481 -23.44 0.85 10.07
CA TYR A 481 -23.21 -0.55 10.40
C TYR A 481 -24.51 -1.35 10.45
N CYS A 482 -25.46 -0.91 11.27
CA CYS A 482 -26.71 -1.67 11.49
C CYS A 482 -27.95 -1.04 10.84
N GLY A 483 -27.86 0.14 10.25
CA GLY A 483 -28.99 0.84 9.65
C GLY A 483 -29.90 1.55 10.67
N HIS A 484 -29.60 1.51 11.98
CA HIS A 484 -30.40 2.22 12.99
C HIS A 484 -30.43 3.71 12.66
N ALA A 485 -31.62 4.28 12.62
CA ALA A 485 -31.85 5.67 12.28
C ALA A 485 -32.64 6.38 13.37
N ILE A 486 -32.26 7.61 13.68
CA ILE A 486 -32.96 8.49 14.60
C ILE A 486 -33.13 9.89 13.99
N ALA A 487 -34.15 10.64 14.44
CA ALA A 487 -34.30 12.03 14.05
C ALA A 487 -33.18 12.90 14.64
N MET A 488 -32.77 13.94 13.92
CA MET A 488 -31.80 14.92 14.41
C MET A 488 -32.37 15.63 15.66
N PRO A 489 -31.74 15.52 16.83
CA PRO A 489 -32.22 16.20 18.03
C PRO A 489 -32.01 17.72 17.91
N LYS A 490 -32.99 18.48 18.37
CA LYS A 490 -32.98 19.96 18.38
C LYS A 490 -32.06 20.51 19.46
N THR A 491 -31.89 19.76 20.54
CA THR A 491 -31.03 20.11 21.69
C THR A 491 -30.17 18.89 22.05
N CYS A 492 -29.02 19.15 22.65
CA CYS A 492 -28.11 18.10 23.08
C CYS A 492 -28.79 17.21 24.15
N PRO A 493 -28.84 15.88 23.94
CA PRO A 493 -29.41 14.96 24.93
C PRO A 493 -28.68 14.93 26.27
N SER A 494 -27.38 15.31 26.27
CA SER A 494 -26.54 15.29 27.47
C SER A 494 -26.62 16.57 28.30
N CYS A 495 -26.56 17.77 27.67
CA CYS A 495 -26.51 19.04 28.40
C CYS A 495 -27.60 20.03 28.05
N GLY A 496 -28.58 19.69 27.20
CA GLY A 496 -29.70 20.55 26.80
C GLY A 496 -29.34 21.72 25.88
N SER A 497 -28.07 21.91 25.53
CA SER A 497 -27.58 23.02 24.69
C SER A 497 -28.18 22.95 23.27
N PRO A 498 -28.57 24.10 22.66
CA PRO A 498 -28.98 24.17 21.27
C PRO A 498 -27.81 24.08 20.26
N TYR A 499 -26.56 24.11 20.73
CA TYR A 499 -25.36 24.08 19.86
C TYR A 499 -24.97 22.67 19.46
N ILE A 500 -25.94 21.87 19.06
CA ILE A 500 -25.74 20.53 18.47
C ILE A 500 -25.89 20.62 16.95
N ALA A 501 -24.86 20.23 16.22
CA ALA A 501 -24.86 20.34 14.76
C ALA A 501 -23.90 19.33 14.11
N ALA A 502 -24.13 19.07 12.81
CA ALA A 502 -23.18 18.34 12.00
C ALA A 502 -21.84 19.12 11.89
N PHE A 503 -20.73 18.40 12.05
CA PHE A 503 -19.41 18.99 11.99
C PHE A 503 -18.87 18.93 10.56
N GLY A 504 -18.31 20.05 10.06
CA GLY A 504 -17.67 20.10 8.75
C GLY A 504 -16.73 21.31 8.63
N LEU A 505 -15.45 21.03 8.38
CA LEU A 505 -14.42 22.04 8.14
C LEU A 505 -13.61 21.64 6.90
N GLY A 506 -13.48 22.54 5.92
CA GLY A 506 -12.71 22.31 4.70
C GLY A 506 -11.40 23.09 4.70
N THR A 507 -10.36 22.57 4.02
CA THR A 507 -9.04 23.21 3.88
C THR A 507 -9.11 24.61 3.26
N GLN A 508 -9.98 24.80 2.28
CA GLN A 508 -10.19 26.11 1.65
C GLN A 508 -10.70 27.16 2.66
N LYS A 509 -11.69 26.79 3.48
CA LYS A 509 -12.20 27.71 4.49
C LYS A 509 -11.15 28.04 5.56
N VAL A 510 -10.30 27.08 5.92
CA VAL A 510 -9.16 27.31 6.83
C VAL A 510 -8.18 28.27 6.22
N GLU A 511 -7.84 28.13 4.95
CA GLU A 511 -6.95 29.04 4.20
C GLU A 511 -7.48 30.48 4.20
N GLU A 512 -8.77 30.69 3.89
CA GLU A 512 -9.42 31.98 3.92
C GLU A 512 -9.35 32.64 5.32
N MET A 513 -9.61 31.85 6.38
CA MET A 513 -9.57 32.33 7.75
C MET A 513 -8.15 32.66 8.22
N LEU A 514 -7.14 31.88 7.79
CA LEU A 514 -5.73 32.16 8.10
C LEU A 514 -5.27 33.45 7.41
N ASN A 515 -5.56 33.62 6.12
CA ASN A 515 -5.22 34.82 5.38
C ASN A 515 -5.86 36.09 5.97
N LYS A 516 -7.07 35.95 6.54
CA LYS A 516 -7.74 37.04 7.25
C LYS A 516 -7.10 37.33 8.61
N ARG A 517 -6.67 36.30 9.36
CA ARG A 517 -6.12 36.45 10.73
C ARG A 517 -4.63 36.80 10.71
N PHE A 518 -3.88 36.28 9.75
CA PHE A 518 -2.43 36.47 9.56
C PHE A 518 -2.11 36.98 8.14
N PRO A 519 -2.41 38.22 7.82
CA PRO A 519 -2.31 38.73 6.44
C PRO A 519 -0.87 38.74 5.88
N THR A 520 0.13 38.70 6.73
CA THR A 520 1.55 38.68 6.36
C THR A 520 2.11 37.29 6.15
N ALA A 521 1.38 36.24 6.53
CA ALA A 521 1.82 34.85 6.40
C ALA A 521 1.64 34.35 4.97
N ARG A 522 2.66 33.69 4.45
CA ARG A 522 2.61 33.00 3.15
C ARG A 522 2.03 31.59 3.37
N VAL A 523 0.81 31.39 2.94
CA VAL A 523 0.06 30.14 3.16
C VAL A 523 0.06 29.29 1.91
N LEU A 524 0.39 27.99 2.02
CA LEU A 524 0.23 26.99 0.97
C LEU A 524 -0.80 25.95 1.38
N ARG A 525 -1.59 25.52 0.40
CA ARG A 525 -2.60 24.46 0.59
C ARG A 525 -2.27 23.22 -0.22
N MET A 526 -2.36 22.06 0.42
CA MET A 526 -2.13 20.75 -0.19
C MET A 526 -3.30 19.80 0.11
N ASP A 527 -4.14 19.59 -0.87
CA ASP A 527 -5.25 18.64 -0.82
C ASP A 527 -5.47 17.96 -2.19
N GLY A 528 -6.52 17.12 -2.29
CA GLY A 528 -6.81 16.39 -3.52
C GLY A 528 -7.04 17.29 -4.75
N ASP A 529 -7.56 18.51 -4.54
CA ASP A 529 -7.88 19.44 -5.61
C ASP A 529 -6.63 20.18 -6.11
N THR A 530 -5.69 20.48 -5.22
CA THR A 530 -4.44 21.19 -5.54
C THR A 530 -3.32 20.29 -6.06
N THR A 531 -3.45 18.97 -5.89
CA THR A 531 -2.40 17.98 -6.24
C THR A 531 -2.74 17.14 -7.46
N THR A 532 -3.70 17.54 -8.29
CA THR A 532 -4.05 16.89 -9.54
C THR A 532 -2.94 17.10 -10.59
N GLY A 533 -2.28 16.00 -11.03
CA GLY A 533 -1.26 16.03 -12.08
C GLY A 533 0.04 15.29 -11.72
N LYS A 534 0.88 15.07 -12.73
CA LYS A 534 2.10 14.24 -12.63
C LYS A 534 3.13 14.73 -11.61
N HIS A 535 3.12 16.04 -11.28
CA HIS A 535 4.03 16.69 -10.33
C HIS A 535 3.30 17.50 -9.24
N GLY A 536 1.98 17.30 -9.07
CA GLY A 536 1.16 18.11 -8.17
C GLY A 536 1.64 18.15 -6.71
N HIS A 537 2.19 17.05 -6.19
CA HIS A 537 2.75 17.02 -4.84
C HIS A 537 4.06 17.82 -4.74
N GLU A 538 4.97 17.66 -5.70
CA GLU A 538 6.27 18.32 -5.67
C GLU A 538 6.14 19.84 -5.84
N SER A 539 5.17 20.30 -6.63
CA SER A 539 4.93 21.72 -6.86
C SER A 539 4.51 22.50 -5.59
N VAL A 540 3.91 21.82 -4.61
CA VAL A 540 3.55 22.43 -3.31
C VAL A 540 4.66 22.22 -2.27
N LEU A 541 5.26 21.04 -2.24
CA LEU A 541 6.23 20.68 -1.21
C LEU A 541 7.60 21.32 -1.41
N THR A 542 8.02 21.53 -2.66
CA THR A 542 9.31 22.16 -2.96
C THR A 542 9.39 23.61 -2.48
N PRO A 543 8.41 24.49 -2.80
CA PRO A 543 8.40 25.85 -2.25
C PRO A 543 8.37 25.89 -0.72
N PHE A 544 7.58 25.01 -0.08
CA PHE A 544 7.54 24.94 1.37
C PHE A 544 8.90 24.52 1.97
N ARG A 545 9.55 23.52 1.39
CA ARG A 545 10.89 23.09 1.81
C ARG A 545 11.95 24.17 1.66
N ASN A 546 11.85 25.00 0.61
CA ASN A 546 12.77 26.10 0.35
C ASN A 546 12.52 27.33 1.27
N GLY A 547 11.50 27.31 2.13
CA GLY A 547 11.15 28.45 2.98
C GLY A 547 10.38 29.57 2.26
N GLU A 548 9.81 29.27 1.08
CA GLU A 548 9.01 30.22 0.31
C GLU A 548 7.59 30.41 0.91
N ALA A 549 7.20 29.56 1.86
CA ALA A 549 5.95 29.68 2.60
C ALA A 549 6.15 29.39 4.08
N ASP A 550 5.31 30.00 4.92
CA ASP A 550 5.38 29.97 6.39
C ASP A 550 4.43 28.94 6.97
N ILE A 551 3.25 28.76 6.33
CA ILE A 551 2.21 27.84 6.81
C ILE A 551 1.82 26.90 5.68
N LEU A 552 1.84 25.60 5.96
CA LEU A 552 1.31 24.55 5.07
C LEU A 552 0.02 24.01 5.67
N ILE A 553 -1.08 24.14 4.92
CA ILE A 553 -2.38 23.53 5.27
C ILE A 553 -2.60 22.31 4.41
N GLY A 554 -3.12 21.24 5.00
CA GLY A 554 -3.55 20.11 4.18
C GLY A 554 -4.23 19.01 4.95
N THR A 555 -4.38 17.87 4.27
CA THR A 555 -4.93 16.65 4.84
C THR A 555 -3.82 15.74 5.34
N GLN A 556 -4.12 14.50 5.69
CA GLN A 556 -3.14 13.50 6.18
C GLN A 556 -1.87 13.39 5.32
N MET A 557 -1.93 13.77 4.04
CA MET A 557 -0.80 13.65 3.12
C MET A 557 0.40 14.50 3.51
N ILE A 558 0.19 15.66 4.18
CA ILE A 558 1.29 16.55 4.59
C ILE A 558 2.06 16.05 5.81
N VAL A 559 1.44 15.16 6.59
CA VAL A 559 2.07 14.56 7.78
C VAL A 559 2.87 13.31 7.47
N LYS A 560 2.78 12.77 6.23
CA LYS A 560 3.39 11.50 5.84
C LYS A 560 4.56 11.70 4.87
N GLY A 561 5.66 10.98 5.10
CA GLY A 561 6.73 10.81 4.11
C GLY A 561 7.66 12.01 3.85
N HIS A 562 7.45 13.18 4.48
CA HIS A 562 8.25 14.38 4.21
C HIS A 562 9.01 14.84 5.44
N ASP A 563 10.20 15.38 5.20
CA ASP A 563 11.04 15.97 6.24
C ASP A 563 11.23 17.47 5.97
N PHE A 564 10.85 18.29 6.97
CA PHE A 564 10.91 19.74 6.91
C PHE A 564 11.67 20.25 8.14
N PRO A 565 12.98 20.52 8.02
CA PRO A 565 13.81 20.87 9.17
C PRO A 565 13.37 22.14 9.92
N ASN A 566 12.70 23.08 9.22
CA ASN A 566 12.26 24.36 9.79
C ASN A 566 10.84 24.31 10.37
N VAL A 567 10.16 23.15 10.34
CA VAL A 567 8.84 22.99 10.96
C VAL A 567 8.99 22.73 12.45
N THR A 568 8.60 23.70 13.27
CA THR A 568 8.64 23.64 14.73
C THR A 568 7.26 23.59 15.36
N LEU A 569 6.18 23.87 14.60
CA LEU A 569 4.81 23.77 15.05
C LEU A 569 3.99 22.90 14.11
N VAL A 570 3.29 21.92 14.70
CA VAL A 570 2.29 21.11 13.98
C VAL A 570 0.97 21.20 14.72
N ALA A 571 -0.14 21.43 14.04
CA ALA A 571 -1.43 21.48 14.70
C ALA A 571 -2.50 20.65 13.98
N ALA A 572 -3.25 19.88 14.77
CA ALA A 572 -4.49 19.22 14.38
C ALA A 572 -5.66 20.17 14.66
N LEU A 573 -6.31 20.66 13.60
CA LEU A 573 -7.35 21.67 13.74
C LEU A 573 -8.69 21.12 14.27
N ALA A 574 -8.96 19.84 14.05
CA ALA A 574 -10.17 19.17 14.50
C ALA A 574 -9.92 17.66 14.62
N ALA A 575 -9.36 17.23 15.72
CA ALA A 575 -9.08 15.82 15.99
C ALA A 575 -10.36 14.96 16.00
N ASP A 576 -11.47 15.55 16.42
CA ASP A 576 -12.81 14.93 16.44
C ASP A 576 -13.26 14.39 15.09
N MET A 577 -12.80 14.95 13.98
CA MET A 577 -13.17 14.46 12.64
C MET A 577 -12.65 13.05 12.36
N SER A 578 -11.54 12.65 12.96
CA SER A 578 -11.03 11.28 12.87
C SER A 578 -11.64 10.37 13.91
N LEU A 579 -11.83 10.85 15.12
CA LEU A 579 -12.43 10.10 16.22
C LEU A 579 -13.84 9.58 15.91
N TYR A 580 -14.60 10.39 15.16
CA TYR A 580 -16.01 10.10 14.91
C TYR A 580 -16.31 9.77 13.45
N ALA A 581 -15.41 9.05 12.81
CA ALA A 581 -15.55 8.64 11.41
C ALA A 581 -16.57 7.49 11.18
N GLY A 582 -17.30 7.05 12.21
CA GLY A 582 -18.32 6.00 12.10
C GLY A 582 -17.75 4.58 11.91
N ASP A 583 -16.54 4.32 12.37
CA ASP A 583 -15.82 3.05 12.24
C ASP A 583 -15.21 2.69 13.60
N TYR A 584 -15.17 1.41 13.95
CA TYR A 584 -14.59 0.94 15.22
C TYR A 584 -13.09 1.21 15.35
N ARG A 585 -12.36 1.44 14.24
CA ARG A 585 -10.93 1.81 14.20
C ARG A 585 -10.69 3.31 14.31
N SER A 586 -11.71 4.12 14.58
CA SER A 586 -11.58 5.58 14.55
C SER A 586 -10.58 6.11 15.57
N SER A 587 -10.58 5.54 16.80
CA SER A 587 -9.63 5.92 17.85
C SER A 587 -8.20 5.52 17.50
N GLU A 588 -8.00 4.31 16.96
CA GLU A 588 -6.70 3.83 16.45
C GLU A 588 -6.14 4.77 15.38
N ARG A 589 -6.93 5.08 14.37
CA ARG A 589 -6.50 5.99 13.28
C ARG A 589 -6.20 7.40 13.77
N THR A 590 -6.94 7.86 14.78
CA THR A 590 -6.71 9.18 15.36
C THR A 590 -5.39 9.19 16.12
N PHE A 591 -5.16 8.17 16.95
CA PHE A 591 -3.90 7.98 17.65
C PHE A 591 -2.70 7.92 16.68
N GLU A 592 -2.77 7.05 15.66
CA GLU A 592 -1.73 6.91 14.64
C GLU A 592 -1.40 8.24 13.94
N LEU A 593 -2.45 8.95 13.52
CA LEU A 593 -2.30 10.21 12.80
C LEU A 593 -1.69 11.30 13.66
N LEU A 594 -2.15 11.45 14.91
CA LEU A 594 -1.67 12.46 15.84
C LEU A 594 -0.24 12.16 16.30
N MET A 595 0.10 10.90 16.54
CA MET A 595 1.46 10.47 16.86
C MET A 595 2.43 10.70 15.70
N GLN A 596 2.02 10.39 14.47
CA GLN A 596 2.82 10.68 13.27
C GLN A 596 3.02 12.18 13.07
N ALA A 597 1.96 12.97 13.28
CA ALA A 597 2.01 14.42 13.22
C ALA A 597 2.96 15.00 14.28
N SER A 598 2.87 14.50 15.51
CA SER A 598 3.78 14.87 16.59
C SER A 598 5.23 14.55 16.23
N GLY A 599 5.47 13.44 15.58
CA GLY A 599 6.79 13.06 15.10
C GLY A 599 7.39 13.99 14.03
N ARG A 600 6.62 14.93 13.46
CA ARG A 600 7.11 15.90 12.45
C ARG A 600 7.63 17.20 13.04
N ALA A 601 7.18 17.58 14.22
CA ALA A 601 7.66 18.78 14.88
C ALA A 601 9.05 18.56 15.49
N GLY A 602 9.98 19.50 15.26
CA GLY A 602 11.28 19.52 15.92
C GLY A 602 12.18 18.31 15.60
N ARG A 603 12.50 18.07 14.33
CA ARG A 603 13.42 16.99 13.92
C ARG A 603 14.89 17.37 13.88
N ALA A 604 15.17 18.68 13.81
CA ALA A 604 16.51 19.22 13.87
C ALA A 604 16.87 19.59 15.32
N GLU A 605 17.77 20.51 15.52
CA GLU A 605 18.19 21.00 16.85
C GLU A 605 17.12 21.84 17.56
N LYS A 606 16.03 22.23 16.85
CA LYS A 606 14.96 23.06 17.39
C LYS A 606 13.89 22.21 18.08
N ALA A 607 13.47 22.61 19.28
CA ALA A 607 12.37 21.97 19.99
C ALA A 607 11.06 22.16 19.23
N GLY A 608 10.32 21.07 19.03
CA GLY A 608 9.02 21.09 18.39
C GLY A 608 7.87 21.24 19.37
N GLU A 609 6.76 21.80 18.89
CA GLU A 609 5.50 21.88 19.63
C GLU A 609 4.34 21.37 18.77
N VAL A 610 3.36 20.78 19.44
CA VAL A 610 2.15 20.23 18.80
C VAL A 610 0.93 20.80 19.49
N VAL A 611 -0.07 21.25 18.73
CA VAL A 611 -1.36 21.69 19.25
C VAL A 611 -2.45 20.79 18.72
N ILE A 612 -3.20 20.13 19.60
CA ILE A 612 -4.35 19.31 19.26
C ILE A 612 -5.61 20.04 19.68
N GLN A 613 -6.45 20.43 18.75
CA GLN A 613 -7.73 21.07 19.05
C GLN A 613 -8.85 20.02 19.00
N THR A 614 -9.63 19.90 20.05
CA THR A 614 -10.71 18.91 20.19
C THR A 614 -11.83 19.41 21.08
N TYR A 615 -13.05 18.89 20.87
CA TYR A 615 -14.18 19.04 21.78
C TYR A 615 -14.24 17.91 22.82
N ASN A 616 -13.33 16.91 22.72
CA ASN A 616 -13.30 15.78 23.65
C ASN A 616 -11.87 15.48 24.13
N PRO A 617 -11.29 16.36 24.95
CA PRO A 617 -9.91 16.21 25.44
C PRO A 617 -9.73 15.02 26.39
N GLU A 618 -10.81 14.46 26.94
CA GLU A 618 -10.79 13.31 27.84
C GLU A 618 -10.70 11.96 27.09
N GLU A 619 -10.80 11.96 25.77
CA GLU A 619 -10.78 10.75 24.99
C GLU A 619 -9.37 10.11 25.05
N TYR A 620 -9.33 8.79 25.29
CA TYR A 620 -8.09 8.08 25.59
C TYR A 620 -7.02 8.17 24.49
N SER A 621 -7.40 8.22 23.21
CA SER A 621 -6.44 8.38 22.12
C SER A 621 -5.80 9.78 22.12
N ILE A 622 -6.55 10.82 22.51
CA ILE A 622 -6.02 12.19 22.66
C ILE A 622 -5.10 12.26 23.88
N GLN A 623 -5.52 11.68 25.01
CA GLN A 623 -4.71 11.66 26.24
C GLN A 623 -3.41 10.90 26.04
N ALA A 624 -3.46 9.76 25.36
CA ALA A 624 -2.27 8.96 25.02
C ALA A 624 -1.26 9.77 24.20
N VAL A 625 -1.72 10.54 23.21
CA VAL A 625 -0.83 11.40 22.42
C VAL A 625 -0.29 12.56 23.25
N ALA A 626 -1.12 13.16 24.10
CA ALA A 626 -0.70 14.25 25.00
C ALA A 626 0.35 13.81 26.00
N GLY A 627 0.17 12.63 26.60
CA GLY A 627 1.10 11.99 27.50
C GLY A 627 2.28 11.29 26.83
N GLN A 628 2.22 11.13 25.51
CA GLN A 628 3.18 10.32 24.73
C GLN A 628 3.24 8.87 25.24
N ASP A 629 2.12 8.37 25.71
CA ASP A 629 1.95 7.05 26.32
C ASP A 629 1.16 6.13 25.38
N ALA A 630 1.87 5.43 24.51
CA ALA A 630 1.29 4.50 23.59
C ALA A 630 0.73 3.25 24.28
N GLU A 631 1.32 2.84 25.42
CA GLU A 631 0.84 1.66 26.16
C GLU A 631 -0.56 1.92 26.72
N PHE A 632 -0.78 3.10 27.30
CA PHE A 632 -2.10 3.55 27.73
C PHE A 632 -3.13 3.49 26.60
N PHE A 633 -2.76 3.90 25.37
CA PHE A 633 -3.65 3.78 24.22
C PHE A 633 -3.99 2.32 23.94
N TYR A 634 -3.00 1.44 23.79
CA TYR A 634 -3.24 0.06 23.42
C TYR A 634 -4.05 -0.70 24.48
N GLU A 635 -3.82 -0.44 25.77
CA GLU A 635 -4.59 -1.06 26.84
C GLU A 635 -6.07 -0.72 26.76
N ASN A 636 -6.42 0.55 26.57
CA ASN A 636 -7.80 1.00 26.46
C ASN A 636 -8.46 0.49 25.17
N GLU A 637 -7.77 0.58 24.03
CA GLU A 637 -8.29 0.12 22.74
C GLU A 637 -8.51 -1.40 22.72
N LEU A 638 -7.59 -2.18 23.25
CA LEU A 638 -7.73 -3.62 23.37
C LEU A 638 -8.88 -4.02 24.32
N ALA A 639 -9.05 -3.31 25.43
CA ALA A 639 -10.19 -3.52 26.33
C ALA A 639 -11.54 -3.27 25.62
N PHE A 640 -11.64 -2.17 24.87
CA PHE A 640 -12.81 -1.85 24.05
C PHE A 640 -13.09 -2.94 23.02
N ARG A 641 -12.07 -3.35 22.24
CA ARG A 641 -12.24 -4.36 21.20
C ARG A 641 -12.61 -5.74 21.76
N ARG A 642 -12.08 -6.10 22.91
CA ARG A 642 -12.44 -7.34 23.61
C ARG A 642 -13.90 -7.31 24.03
N LEU A 643 -14.38 -6.22 24.65
CA LEU A 643 -15.76 -6.05 25.08
C LEU A 643 -16.72 -6.14 23.90
N MET A 644 -16.40 -5.44 22.81
CA MET A 644 -17.25 -5.32 21.62
C MET A 644 -17.05 -6.45 20.61
N LYS A 645 -16.17 -7.40 20.90
CA LYS A 645 -15.78 -8.50 19.99
C LYS A 645 -15.39 -7.99 18.60
N TYR A 646 -14.47 -7.01 18.57
CA TYR A 646 -13.81 -6.55 17.34
C TYR A 646 -12.43 -7.19 17.17
N PRO A 647 -11.87 -7.23 15.94
CA PRO A 647 -10.48 -7.65 15.74
C PRO A 647 -9.49 -6.92 16.67
N PRO A 648 -8.52 -7.61 17.30
CA PRO A 648 -8.03 -8.97 17.04
C PRO A 648 -8.82 -10.10 17.73
N TYR A 649 -9.80 -9.81 18.58
CA TYR A 649 -10.52 -10.81 19.37
C TYR A 649 -11.65 -11.53 18.61
N SER A 650 -11.94 -11.09 17.40
CA SER A 650 -12.78 -11.78 16.42
C SER A 650 -12.25 -11.53 15.03
N GLN A 651 -12.79 -12.22 14.07
CA GLN A 651 -12.62 -11.94 12.65
C GLN A 651 -13.84 -11.17 12.16
N MET A 652 -13.65 -10.30 11.22
CA MET A 652 -14.74 -9.50 10.65
C MET A 652 -14.71 -9.57 9.13
N ALA A 653 -15.89 -9.68 8.52
CA ALA A 653 -16.07 -9.54 7.10
C ALA A 653 -17.20 -8.57 6.79
N ALA A 654 -17.09 -7.89 5.66
CA ALA A 654 -18.18 -7.13 5.06
C ALA A 654 -18.63 -7.84 3.77
N ILE A 655 -19.94 -8.03 3.63
CA ILE A 655 -20.56 -8.52 2.40
C ILE A 655 -21.31 -7.34 1.78
N LEU A 656 -20.80 -6.89 0.62
CA LEU A 656 -21.35 -5.75 -0.10
C LEU A 656 -22.21 -6.24 -1.26
N VAL A 657 -23.48 -5.88 -1.26
CA VAL A 657 -24.42 -6.16 -2.36
C VAL A 657 -24.60 -4.88 -3.17
N LEU A 658 -24.35 -4.99 -4.47
CA LEU A 658 -24.49 -3.90 -5.43
C LEU A 658 -25.53 -4.26 -6.47
N SER A 659 -26.49 -3.36 -6.75
CA SER A 659 -27.43 -3.51 -7.86
C SER A 659 -27.82 -2.17 -8.46
N GLU A 660 -28.19 -2.15 -9.72
CA GLU A 660 -28.80 -1.00 -10.39
C GLU A 660 -30.20 -0.72 -9.83
N GLU A 661 -30.85 -1.74 -9.24
CA GLU A 661 -32.18 -1.66 -8.63
C GLU A 661 -32.08 -1.74 -7.09
N GLU A 662 -32.58 -0.73 -6.40
CA GLU A 662 -32.47 -0.64 -4.92
C GLU A 662 -33.16 -1.82 -4.21
N ASN A 663 -34.38 -2.17 -4.65
CA ASN A 663 -35.15 -3.26 -4.05
C ASN A 663 -34.47 -4.62 -4.23
N GLU A 664 -33.78 -4.84 -5.37
CA GLU A 664 -32.99 -6.05 -5.60
C GLU A 664 -31.81 -6.14 -4.63
N ALA A 665 -31.04 -5.04 -4.48
CA ALA A 665 -29.92 -4.99 -3.56
C ALA A 665 -30.36 -5.26 -2.11
N LYS A 666 -31.47 -4.64 -1.69
CA LYS A 666 -32.04 -4.82 -0.35
C LYS A 666 -32.47 -6.27 -0.13
N THR A 667 -33.33 -6.80 -0.99
CA THR A 667 -33.89 -8.16 -0.86
C THR A 667 -32.78 -9.22 -0.88
N LEU A 668 -31.77 -9.06 -1.75
CA LEU A 668 -30.65 -9.99 -1.79
C LEU A 668 -29.80 -9.93 -0.51
N SER A 669 -29.58 -8.73 0.05
CA SER A 669 -28.85 -8.59 1.30
C SER A 669 -29.59 -9.16 2.52
N GLU A 670 -30.94 -9.04 2.56
CA GLU A 670 -31.80 -9.66 3.58
C GLU A 670 -31.76 -11.20 3.49
N LYS A 671 -31.92 -11.76 2.29
CA LYS A 671 -31.80 -13.21 2.06
C LYS A 671 -30.42 -13.76 2.42
N LEU A 672 -29.36 -13.01 2.17
CA LEU A 672 -28.01 -13.37 2.59
C LEU A 672 -27.89 -13.44 4.11
N ALA A 673 -28.42 -12.45 4.83
CA ALA A 673 -28.43 -12.43 6.28
C ALA A 673 -29.20 -13.62 6.85
N GLU A 674 -30.39 -13.91 6.32
CA GLU A 674 -31.21 -15.08 6.71
C GLU A 674 -30.46 -16.40 6.47
N ASN A 675 -29.83 -16.56 5.30
CA ASN A 675 -29.09 -17.77 4.96
C ASN A 675 -27.86 -17.95 5.88
N ILE A 676 -27.09 -16.92 6.12
CA ILE A 676 -25.93 -16.97 7.01
C ILE A 676 -26.39 -17.33 8.43
N ASN A 677 -27.46 -16.71 8.93
CA ASN A 677 -28.00 -16.99 10.25
C ASN A 677 -28.53 -18.43 10.35
N SER A 678 -29.21 -18.92 9.30
CA SER A 678 -29.70 -20.31 9.25
C SER A 678 -28.60 -21.37 9.27
N VAL A 679 -27.46 -21.09 8.61
CA VAL A 679 -26.36 -22.04 8.46
C VAL A 679 -25.38 -21.96 9.65
N CYS A 680 -25.04 -20.73 10.09
CA CYS A 680 -24.00 -20.50 11.09
C CYS A 680 -24.56 -20.29 12.52
N GLY A 681 -25.85 -19.96 12.66
CA GLY A 681 -26.51 -19.76 13.96
C GLY A 681 -25.76 -18.78 14.88
N ASP A 682 -25.64 -19.15 16.14
CA ASP A 682 -24.99 -18.33 17.19
C ASP A 682 -23.46 -18.20 17.03
N ALA A 683 -22.83 -18.92 16.09
CA ALA A 683 -21.41 -18.81 15.83
C ALA A 683 -21.03 -17.50 15.12
N VAL A 684 -22.00 -16.75 14.62
CA VAL A 684 -21.81 -15.45 13.98
C VAL A 684 -22.59 -14.34 14.68
N THR A 685 -22.06 -13.13 14.64
CA THR A 685 -22.80 -11.92 14.95
C THR A 685 -23.00 -11.13 13.66
N LEU A 686 -24.26 -10.98 13.24
CA LEU A 686 -24.63 -10.20 12.06
C LEU A 686 -24.94 -8.76 12.46
N ILE A 687 -24.45 -7.80 11.67
CA ILE A 687 -24.72 -6.37 11.83
C ILE A 687 -25.20 -5.82 10.48
N GLY A 688 -26.42 -5.34 10.45
CA GLY A 688 -27.15 -4.99 9.23
C GLY A 688 -28.07 -6.12 8.76
N PRO A 689 -28.48 -6.19 7.48
CA PRO A 689 -28.01 -5.35 6.36
C PRO A 689 -28.46 -3.89 6.43
N SER A 690 -27.61 -2.99 5.97
CA SER A 690 -27.89 -1.56 5.93
C SER A 690 -27.40 -0.93 4.63
N LYS A 691 -27.92 0.28 4.30
CA LYS A 691 -27.35 1.07 3.21
C LYS A 691 -25.90 1.43 3.55
N ALA A 692 -25.00 1.24 2.60
CA ALA A 692 -23.61 1.64 2.74
C ALA A 692 -23.49 3.17 2.92
N GLY A 693 -22.41 3.65 3.55
CA GLY A 693 -22.16 5.08 3.78
C GLY A 693 -22.21 5.92 2.49
N LEU A 694 -21.73 5.36 1.38
CA LEU A 694 -22.02 5.83 0.04
C LEU A 694 -23.09 4.90 -0.56
N SER A 695 -24.36 5.26 -0.37
CA SER A 695 -25.49 4.40 -0.72
C SER A 695 -25.67 4.16 -2.22
N ARG A 696 -25.12 5.04 -3.08
CA ARG A 696 -25.11 4.89 -4.55
C ARG A 696 -23.77 5.32 -5.13
N ALA A 697 -23.18 4.48 -5.95
CA ALA A 697 -21.94 4.78 -6.66
C ALA A 697 -21.94 4.12 -8.03
N LYS A 698 -21.55 4.86 -9.09
CA LYS A 698 -21.53 4.36 -10.48
C LYS A 698 -22.88 3.74 -10.88
N ASP A 699 -23.94 4.45 -10.56
CA ASP A 699 -25.34 4.08 -10.83
C ASP A 699 -25.82 2.78 -10.17
N ARG A 700 -25.13 2.31 -9.12
CA ARG A 700 -25.53 1.14 -8.33
C ARG A 700 -25.80 1.50 -6.90
N TYR A 701 -26.91 0.96 -6.37
CA TYR A 701 -27.23 0.96 -4.96
C TYR A 701 -26.34 -0.01 -4.21
N ARG A 702 -26.00 0.32 -2.97
CA ARG A 702 -25.04 -0.41 -2.15
C ARG A 702 -25.63 -0.74 -0.79
N TYR A 703 -25.73 -2.02 -0.48
CA TYR A 703 -26.10 -2.53 0.84
C TYR A 703 -24.92 -3.32 1.41
N VAL A 704 -24.71 -3.22 2.71
CA VAL A 704 -23.63 -3.89 3.42
C VAL A 704 -24.17 -4.71 4.59
N LEU A 705 -23.63 -5.90 4.75
CA LEU A 705 -23.84 -6.78 5.89
C LEU A 705 -22.47 -7.06 6.50
N TYR A 706 -22.28 -6.76 7.79
CA TYR A 706 -21.07 -7.15 8.50
C TYR A 706 -21.29 -8.43 9.29
N VAL A 707 -20.30 -9.30 9.28
CA VAL A 707 -20.30 -10.59 9.96
C VAL A 707 -19.08 -10.65 10.86
N LYS A 708 -19.27 -11.01 12.13
CA LYS A 708 -18.19 -11.28 13.09
C LYS A 708 -18.26 -12.72 13.57
N SER A 709 -17.11 -13.38 13.68
CA SER A 709 -16.97 -14.70 14.30
C SER A 709 -15.59 -14.83 14.94
N MET A 710 -15.47 -15.65 15.96
CA MET A 710 -14.19 -16.03 16.55
C MET A 710 -13.56 -17.22 15.81
N ASP A 711 -14.33 -17.91 14.97
CA ASP A 711 -13.96 -19.14 14.29
C ASP A 711 -13.64 -18.90 12.81
N GLU A 712 -12.46 -19.35 12.38
CA GLU A 712 -11.98 -19.26 10.99
C GLU A 712 -12.81 -20.12 10.02
N GLU A 713 -13.24 -21.31 10.45
CA GLU A 713 -14.03 -22.22 9.63
C GLU A 713 -15.42 -21.65 9.36
N VAL A 714 -16.01 -21.01 10.38
CA VAL A 714 -17.28 -20.29 10.25
C VAL A 714 -17.14 -19.14 9.26
N MET A 715 -16.05 -18.38 9.31
CA MET A 715 -15.82 -17.30 8.36
C MET A 715 -15.57 -17.81 6.93
N ALA A 716 -14.98 -18.99 6.79
CA ALA A 716 -14.87 -19.67 5.49
C ALA A 716 -16.24 -20.06 4.94
N CYS A 717 -17.14 -20.60 5.79
CA CYS A 717 -18.51 -20.89 5.41
C CYS A 717 -19.28 -19.63 4.98
N VAL A 718 -19.17 -18.54 5.73
CA VAL A 718 -19.78 -17.23 5.37
C VAL A 718 -19.29 -16.75 4.00
N ARG A 719 -18.00 -16.89 3.72
CA ARG A 719 -17.43 -16.56 2.41
C ARG A 719 -18.06 -17.41 1.31
N GLU A 720 -18.17 -18.73 1.50
CA GLU A 720 -18.77 -19.65 0.52
C GLU A 720 -20.23 -19.31 0.23
N ILE A 721 -21.01 -18.93 1.25
CA ILE A 721 -22.39 -18.47 1.10
C ILE A 721 -22.44 -17.20 0.24
N ALA A 722 -21.54 -16.24 0.48
CA ALA A 722 -21.47 -15.00 -0.30
C ALA A 722 -21.05 -15.26 -1.77
N GLU A 723 -20.08 -16.14 -1.99
CA GLU A 723 -19.66 -16.56 -3.35
C GLU A 723 -20.78 -17.29 -4.10
N GLU A 724 -21.51 -18.17 -3.42
CA GLU A 724 -22.63 -18.87 -4.03
C GLU A 724 -23.78 -17.92 -4.39
N ALA A 725 -24.08 -16.95 -3.52
CA ALA A 725 -25.05 -15.92 -3.82
C ALA A 725 -24.64 -15.10 -5.04
N ASN A 726 -23.35 -14.74 -5.16
CA ASN A 726 -22.84 -14.02 -6.34
C ASN A 726 -22.97 -14.85 -7.62
N ARG A 727 -22.72 -16.17 -7.56
CA ARG A 727 -22.88 -17.09 -8.70
C ARG A 727 -24.32 -17.23 -9.16
N ARG A 728 -25.29 -17.15 -8.25
CA ARG A 728 -26.72 -17.27 -8.55
C ARG A 728 -27.35 -15.99 -9.12
N VAL A 729 -26.65 -14.87 -9.04
CA VAL A 729 -27.11 -13.62 -9.66
C VAL A 729 -27.18 -13.80 -11.18
N ALA A 730 -28.36 -13.53 -11.75
CA ALA A 730 -28.64 -13.77 -13.18
C ALA A 730 -27.76 -12.89 -14.10
N ASN A 731 -27.44 -11.68 -13.67
CA ASN A 731 -26.58 -10.76 -14.41
C ASN A 731 -25.63 -10.01 -13.46
N GLN A 732 -24.40 -10.49 -13.37
CA GLN A 732 -23.38 -9.90 -12.52
C GLN A 732 -22.91 -8.50 -12.96
N LYS A 733 -23.29 -8.06 -14.16
CA LYS A 733 -23.03 -6.68 -14.61
C LYS A 733 -23.98 -5.69 -13.95
N THR A 734 -25.21 -6.08 -13.65
CA THR A 734 -26.23 -5.22 -12.99
C THR A 734 -26.28 -5.42 -11.50
N CYS A 735 -26.13 -6.65 -11.02
CA CYS A 735 -26.12 -7.01 -9.62
C CYS A 735 -24.89 -7.86 -9.26
N SER A 736 -24.31 -7.68 -8.08
CA SER A 736 -23.16 -8.47 -7.62
C SER A 736 -23.02 -8.48 -6.11
N VAL A 737 -22.43 -9.55 -5.58
CA VAL A 737 -22.09 -9.71 -4.16
C VAL A 737 -20.58 -9.75 -4.03
N GLN A 738 -20.00 -8.94 -3.15
CA GLN A 738 -18.59 -8.87 -2.88
C GLN A 738 -18.30 -9.19 -1.43
N TYR A 739 -17.36 -10.08 -1.19
CA TYR A 739 -16.85 -10.39 0.13
C TYR A 739 -15.58 -9.59 0.42
N ASP A 740 -15.47 -9.01 1.61
CA ASP A 740 -14.28 -8.30 2.08
C ASP A 740 -13.93 -8.74 3.49
N ARG A 741 -12.90 -9.54 3.62
CA ARG A 741 -12.36 -9.98 4.90
C ARG A 741 -11.54 -8.84 5.52
N ASP A 742 -11.71 -8.61 6.81
CA ASP A 742 -11.01 -7.58 7.59
C ASP A 742 -11.07 -6.21 6.89
N PRO A 743 -12.29 -5.64 6.71
CA PRO A 743 -12.45 -4.37 6.04
C PRO A 743 -11.75 -3.26 6.84
N VAL A 744 -10.95 -2.45 6.16
CA VAL A 744 -10.24 -1.32 6.79
C VAL A 744 -11.02 -0.01 6.71
N ASN A 745 -12.04 0.06 5.87
CA ASN A 745 -12.95 1.20 5.78
C ASN A 745 -14.37 0.73 6.02
N GLY A 746 -15.18 1.55 6.72
CA GLY A 746 -16.63 1.38 6.71
C GLY A 746 -17.16 1.56 5.29
N TYR A 747 -18.17 0.74 4.91
CA TYR A 747 -18.81 0.82 3.61
C TYR A 747 -19.94 1.82 3.60
#